data_f721c3f7ae0f442d5950ea4f8eca6574
#
_entry.id   f721c3f7ae0f442d5950ea4f8eca6574
#
_cell.length_a   1.000
_cell.length_b   1.000
_cell.length_c   1.000
_cell.angle_alpha   90.00
_cell.angle_beta   90.00
_cell.angle_gamma   90.00
#
_symmetry.space_group_name_H-M   'P 1'
#
loop_
_entity.id
_entity.type
_entity.pdbx_description
1 polymer ?
#
loop_
_entity_poly.entity_id
_entity_poly.type
_entity_poly.pdbx_seq_one_letter_code
_entity_poly.pdbx_strand_id
1 'polypeptide(L)'
;MPRREVGAFFFVNFTLFSFVFLIYFAIFALGNLNIKDKTMQKSITAGLFLLAALCAQANNYTVKSPDGKLQVNVECEGGKVSYTVDYEGKQMLTRSALGLVANYGDFSKNLTMGALKGGKVERLAYDQSHIKKAHVEKDIVDAKIGFLNEKKDSMTLHLHVSNNDVAYRYELIRPKKNNPKSVIIYKEVSGFNFPQQTTTFLCPQITPMTGWERTKPSYEEEYTPDAPMNKKSQFGVGYTFPCLFKVGEDGWVLVSETGVSSAYPGSRLSDYDPEHGYTIAFPQKGENNGIGSEYAGIPLPGKTPWRTITVGKTLAPIVETTIPFDVVAPLYEPSINYKPARYTWSWLIWQDNSVNYDDQIKMIDVAAAQGYEAVLVDGCWDTQIGYGRIEELSKYAQSKGVKLMLWYNSNGFENDAPQTPRQVMNNSIARKRDMAWMKKIGVCGIKVDFFGGDKQETMKLYEDILSDANDYGLEVIFHGCTMPRGWERMYPNYVASEAALASENVYFTDYHAKKEAFEMTMHPFSRNAVGSFDWGGVMMNKYMSRDNKSRHQRFTSDVFEMATAITNQSCVNCVCLYPNNLEDVPQWELDWLKAVPTAWEDVKFIAGYPTQYAVVARKASSANGSTAQKSNGKWFVGGLNATDKPLTLTLDLPMFAGKTVEYLTDMPKKKGEKFFTSVKKNLKVGKDGKAKVTIQPMGGIVID
;
A
#
# COMPACT_ATOMS: atom_id res chain seq x y z
N MET A 1 35.12 23.83 -25.69
CA MET A 1 34.99 23.34 -27.08
C MET A 1 33.99 22.17 -27.05
N PRO A 2 32.85 22.27 -27.73
CA PRO A 2 31.82 21.24 -27.73
C PRO A 2 31.95 20.37 -28.98
N ARG A 3 31.94 19.07 -28.80
CA ARG A 3 31.71 18.09 -29.88
C ARG A 3 31.09 16.84 -29.27
N ARG A 4 29.74 16.73 -29.26
CA ARG A 4 29.04 15.45 -29.15
C ARG A 4 27.52 15.55 -29.30
N GLU A 5 26.95 16.54 -29.99
CA GLU A 5 25.50 16.61 -30.23
C GLU A 5 25.06 16.49 -31.70
N VAL A 6 25.93 16.17 -32.60
CA VAL A 6 25.60 16.13 -34.02
C VAL A 6 25.24 14.71 -34.52
N GLY A 7 25.54 13.67 -33.74
CA GLY A 7 25.35 12.27 -34.21
C GLY A 7 23.90 11.75 -34.22
N ALA A 8 23.08 12.13 -33.25
CA ALA A 8 21.72 11.56 -33.11
C ALA A 8 20.69 12.20 -34.04
N PHE A 9 20.86 13.47 -34.39
CA PHE A 9 19.99 14.16 -35.33
C PHE A 9 20.20 13.73 -36.79
N PHE A 10 21.35 13.24 -37.13
CA PHE A 10 21.66 12.77 -38.48
C PHE A 10 21.14 11.35 -38.77
N PHE A 11 21.01 10.48 -37.78
CA PHE A 11 20.51 9.09 -38.01
C PHE A 11 19.01 9.03 -38.27
N VAL A 12 18.20 9.83 -37.57
CA VAL A 12 16.76 9.87 -37.77
C VAL A 12 16.37 10.54 -39.09
N ASN A 13 17.11 11.57 -39.50
CA ASN A 13 16.90 12.21 -40.78
C ASN A 13 17.41 11.36 -41.96
N PHE A 14 18.42 10.51 -41.76
CA PHE A 14 18.95 9.66 -42.83
C PHE A 14 18.00 8.52 -43.21
N THR A 15 17.29 7.95 -42.25
CA THR A 15 16.26 6.93 -42.51
C THR A 15 15.02 7.51 -43.19
N LEU A 16 14.55 8.66 -42.78
CA LEU A 16 13.41 9.33 -43.42
C LEU A 16 13.76 9.80 -44.81
N PHE A 17 14.95 10.36 -45.01
CA PHE A 17 15.45 10.81 -46.33
C PHE A 17 15.68 9.65 -47.27
N SER A 18 16.21 8.54 -46.80
CA SER A 18 16.40 7.31 -47.58
C SER A 18 15.08 6.67 -47.98
N PHE A 19 14.06 6.74 -47.13
CA PHE A 19 12.72 6.20 -47.42
C PHE A 19 11.93 7.06 -48.42
N VAL A 20 11.99 8.38 -48.24
CA VAL A 20 11.43 9.33 -49.22
C VAL A 20 12.12 9.21 -50.56
N PHE A 21 13.45 9.02 -50.55
CA PHE A 21 14.25 8.83 -51.76
C PHE A 21 13.94 7.49 -52.46
N LEU A 22 13.69 6.42 -51.73
CA LEU A 22 13.24 5.12 -52.25
C LEU A 22 11.86 5.20 -52.88
N ILE A 23 10.93 5.92 -52.25
CA ILE A 23 9.58 6.17 -52.78
C ILE A 23 9.66 7.02 -54.03
N TYR A 24 10.47 8.10 -54.03
CA TYR A 24 10.69 8.93 -55.22
C TYR A 24 11.40 8.14 -56.34
N PHE A 25 12.35 7.27 -56.03
CA PHE A 25 13.01 6.42 -57.01
C PHE A 25 12.08 5.34 -57.58
N ALA A 26 11.20 4.78 -56.76
CA ALA A 26 10.17 3.84 -57.20
C ALA A 26 9.11 4.52 -58.09
N ILE A 27 8.68 5.72 -57.75
CA ILE A 27 7.79 6.54 -58.60
C ILE A 27 8.45 6.94 -59.90
N PHE A 28 9.76 7.31 -59.88
CA PHE A 28 10.52 7.69 -61.06
C PHE A 28 10.82 6.48 -61.96
N ALA A 29 11.14 5.32 -61.36
CA ALA A 29 11.32 4.05 -62.09
C ALA A 29 10.01 3.57 -62.76
N LEU A 30 8.88 3.73 -62.08
CA LEU A 30 7.56 3.42 -62.62
C LEU A 30 7.10 4.40 -63.73
N GLY A 31 7.53 5.67 -63.69
CA GLY A 31 7.29 6.66 -64.75
C GLY A 31 8.07 6.39 -66.04
N ASN A 32 9.23 5.69 -65.96
CA ASN A 32 10.08 5.33 -67.09
C ASN A 32 9.78 3.91 -67.65
N LEU A 33 8.99 3.10 -66.97
CA LEU A 33 8.48 1.84 -67.52
C LEU A 33 7.21 2.12 -68.32
N ASN A 34 7.31 1.87 -69.64
CA ASN A 34 6.25 2.07 -70.61
C ASN A 34 5.15 1.01 -70.46
N ILE A 35 4.48 1.02 -69.26
CA ILE A 35 3.41 0.09 -68.92
C ILE A 35 2.13 0.64 -69.54
N LYS A 36 1.73 0.08 -70.68
CA LYS A 36 0.51 0.45 -71.43
C LYS A 36 -0.78 -0.01 -70.71
N ASP A 37 -0.69 -0.83 -69.67
CA ASP A 37 -1.86 -1.33 -68.98
C ASP A 37 -2.19 -0.47 -67.72
N LYS A 38 -3.23 0.36 -67.88
CA LYS A 38 -3.76 1.25 -66.81
C LYS A 38 -4.24 0.51 -65.57
N THR A 39 -4.59 -0.77 -65.72
CA THR A 39 -5.05 -1.62 -64.62
C THR A 39 -3.87 -2.03 -63.75
N MET A 40 -2.76 -2.35 -64.34
CA MET A 40 -1.51 -2.73 -63.65
C MET A 40 -0.88 -1.52 -62.94
N GLN A 41 -0.94 -0.32 -63.54
CA GLN A 41 -0.50 0.92 -62.87
C GLN A 41 -1.39 1.24 -61.63
N LYS A 42 -2.71 1.09 -61.74
CA LYS A 42 -3.62 1.28 -60.59
C LYS A 42 -3.35 0.24 -59.47
N SER A 43 -3.08 -1.01 -59.82
CA SER A 43 -2.79 -2.06 -58.84
C SER A 43 -1.44 -1.85 -58.13
N ILE A 44 -0.42 -1.39 -58.83
CA ILE A 44 0.90 -1.08 -58.25
C ILE A 44 0.81 0.17 -57.39
N THR A 45 0.06 1.20 -57.82
CA THR A 45 -0.15 2.43 -57.02
C THR A 45 -1.01 2.11 -55.78
N ALA A 46 -2.04 1.27 -55.89
CA ALA A 46 -2.80 0.80 -54.75
C ALA A 46 -1.98 -0.05 -53.80
N GLY A 47 -1.10 -0.93 -54.32
CA GLY A 47 -0.16 -1.71 -53.53
C GLY A 47 0.87 -0.86 -52.74
N LEU A 48 1.38 0.20 -53.41
CA LEU A 48 2.29 1.18 -52.77
C LEU A 48 1.56 2.03 -51.71
N PHE A 49 0.31 2.41 -51.96
CA PHE A 49 -0.52 3.09 -50.96
C PHE A 49 -0.91 2.16 -49.80
N LEU A 50 -1.14 0.86 -50.10
CA LEU A 50 -1.38 -0.14 -49.06
C LEU A 50 -0.09 -0.40 -48.22
N LEU A 51 1.10 -0.47 -48.86
CA LEU A 51 2.37 -0.56 -48.16
C LEU A 51 2.69 0.70 -47.35
N ALA A 52 2.38 1.88 -47.85
CA ALA A 52 2.53 3.15 -47.12
C ALA A 52 1.50 3.30 -45.99
N ALA A 53 0.31 2.71 -46.12
CA ALA A 53 -0.70 2.63 -45.07
C ALA A 53 -0.40 1.55 -44.04
N LEU A 54 0.37 0.51 -44.38
CA LEU A 54 0.88 -0.54 -43.46
C LEU A 54 2.13 -0.09 -42.73
N CYS A 55 2.85 0.93 -43.18
CA CYS A 55 3.79 1.69 -42.39
C CYS A 55 3.04 2.70 -41.48
N ALA A 56 2.10 2.22 -40.67
CA ALA A 56 1.53 3.00 -39.59
C ALA A 56 2.70 3.47 -38.72
N GLN A 57 3.01 4.76 -38.76
CA GLN A 57 4.01 5.36 -37.89
C GLN A 57 3.68 4.91 -36.47
N ALA A 58 4.55 4.12 -35.86
CA ALA A 58 4.50 3.90 -34.42
C ALA A 58 4.67 5.28 -33.78
N ASN A 59 3.56 5.88 -33.35
CA ASN A 59 3.64 7.07 -32.54
C ASN A 59 4.21 6.62 -31.20
N ASN A 60 5.36 7.19 -30.83
CA ASN A 60 6.07 6.87 -29.60
C ASN A 60 6.29 8.17 -28.82
N TYR A 61 6.00 8.14 -27.53
CA TYR A 61 6.28 9.24 -26.61
C TYR A 61 7.05 8.74 -25.40
N THR A 62 8.15 9.45 -25.06
CA THR A 62 8.92 9.22 -23.87
C THR A 62 8.66 10.32 -22.85
N VAL A 63 8.26 9.94 -21.64
CA VAL A 63 8.17 10.82 -20.46
C VAL A 63 9.30 10.44 -19.52
N LYS A 64 10.13 11.43 -19.14
CA LYS A 64 11.26 11.21 -18.23
C LYS A 64 10.99 11.83 -16.87
N SER A 65 11.54 11.22 -15.83
CA SER A 65 11.59 11.81 -14.49
C SER A 65 12.37 13.13 -14.47
N PRO A 66 12.19 13.98 -13.46
CA PRO A 66 12.94 15.23 -13.33
C PRO A 66 14.45 15.05 -13.37
N ASP A 67 15.01 13.99 -12.77
CA ASP A 67 16.44 13.67 -12.80
C ASP A 67 16.88 12.90 -14.06
N GLY A 68 15.94 12.55 -14.95
CA GLY A 68 16.18 11.86 -16.21
C GLY A 68 16.49 10.36 -16.10
N LYS A 69 16.53 9.77 -14.92
CA LYS A 69 16.91 8.37 -14.71
C LYS A 69 15.78 7.39 -15.01
N LEU A 70 14.54 7.75 -14.66
CA LEU A 70 13.35 6.97 -14.94
C LEU A 70 12.72 7.44 -16.26
N GLN A 71 12.38 6.50 -17.15
CA GLN A 71 11.76 6.79 -18.44
C GLN A 71 10.57 5.87 -18.66
N VAL A 72 9.46 6.46 -19.09
CA VAL A 72 8.27 5.75 -19.51
C VAL A 72 8.09 5.98 -21.01
N ASN A 73 8.16 4.90 -21.80
CA ASN A 73 7.91 4.97 -23.24
C ASN A 73 6.51 4.43 -23.50
N VAL A 74 5.68 5.21 -24.16
CA VAL A 74 4.32 4.83 -24.56
C VAL A 74 4.26 4.73 -26.05
N GLU A 75 3.86 3.57 -26.58
CA GLU A 75 3.81 3.25 -27.99
C GLU A 75 2.40 2.86 -28.43
N CYS A 76 2.05 3.20 -29.67
CA CYS A 76 0.84 2.70 -30.31
C CYS A 76 1.23 2.03 -31.64
N GLU A 77 1.26 0.71 -31.64
CA GLU A 77 1.62 -0.11 -32.80
C GLU A 77 0.43 -0.97 -33.22
N GLY A 78 0.05 -0.91 -34.48
CA GLY A 78 -1.13 -1.63 -34.98
C GLY A 78 -2.43 -1.33 -34.24
N GLY A 79 -2.55 -0.12 -33.66
CA GLY A 79 -3.71 0.29 -32.86
C GLY A 79 -3.78 -0.32 -31.46
N LYS A 80 -2.73 -1.01 -31.00
CA LYS A 80 -2.57 -1.47 -29.63
C LYS A 80 -1.60 -0.56 -28.89
N VAL A 81 -1.99 -0.11 -27.70
CA VAL A 81 -1.17 0.78 -26.88
C VAL A 81 -0.43 -0.06 -25.85
N SER A 82 0.85 0.24 -25.66
CA SER A 82 1.71 -0.39 -24.68
C SER A 82 2.70 0.62 -24.08
N TYR A 83 3.34 0.24 -22.99
CA TYR A 83 4.39 1.02 -22.35
C TYR A 83 5.55 0.14 -21.89
N THR A 84 6.73 0.76 -21.71
CA THR A 84 7.88 0.19 -21.01
C THR A 84 8.33 1.17 -19.93
N VAL A 85 9.05 0.65 -18.93
CA VAL A 85 9.69 1.46 -17.89
C VAL A 85 11.16 1.11 -17.82
N ASP A 86 12.02 2.11 -18.01
CA ASP A 86 13.46 1.98 -17.90
C ASP A 86 13.98 2.84 -16.74
N TYR A 87 14.91 2.32 -15.95
CA TYR A 87 15.54 3.02 -14.83
C TYR A 87 17.07 2.90 -14.92
N GLU A 88 17.78 4.05 -14.96
CA GLU A 88 19.25 4.12 -15.15
C GLU A 88 19.73 3.28 -16.34
N GLY A 89 18.95 3.25 -17.43
CA GLY A 89 19.25 2.49 -18.65
C GLY A 89 18.99 0.98 -18.56
N LYS A 90 18.37 0.50 -17.48
CA LYS A 90 17.93 -0.89 -17.31
C LYS A 90 16.42 -1.00 -17.47
N GLN A 91 15.98 -2.00 -18.19
CA GLN A 91 14.55 -2.25 -18.40
C GLN A 91 13.95 -2.90 -17.14
N MET A 92 13.08 -2.18 -16.46
CA MET A 92 12.39 -2.63 -15.24
C MET A 92 11.04 -3.26 -15.57
N LEU A 93 10.29 -2.68 -16.53
CA LEU A 93 9.12 -3.30 -17.14
C LEU A 93 9.32 -3.40 -18.64
N THR A 94 9.09 -4.60 -19.18
CA THR A 94 9.07 -4.84 -20.62
C THR A 94 7.72 -4.40 -21.19
N ARG A 95 7.52 -4.56 -22.49
CA ARG A 95 6.31 -4.13 -23.18
C ARG A 95 5.04 -4.63 -22.49
N SER A 96 4.28 -3.72 -21.90
CA SER A 96 3.09 -3.94 -21.09
C SER A 96 1.89 -3.25 -21.73
N ALA A 97 0.75 -3.92 -21.80
CA ALA A 97 -0.45 -3.40 -22.45
C ALA A 97 -1.07 -2.23 -21.67
N LEU A 98 -1.76 -1.33 -22.39
CA LEU A 98 -2.59 -0.26 -21.83
C LEU A 98 -3.96 -0.26 -22.51
N GLY A 99 -5.00 0.09 -21.74
CA GLY A 99 -6.35 0.26 -22.25
C GLY A 99 -7.43 -0.38 -21.37
N LEU A 100 -8.66 -0.24 -21.79
CA LEU A 100 -9.84 -0.79 -21.12
C LEU A 100 -10.98 -1.10 -22.10
N VAL A 101 -11.94 -1.91 -21.67
CA VAL A 101 -13.16 -2.23 -22.39
C VAL A 101 -14.36 -1.72 -21.61
N ALA A 102 -15.15 -0.86 -22.26
CA ALA A 102 -16.32 -0.23 -21.66
C ALA A 102 -17.60 -0.56 -22.46
N ASN A 103 -18.77 -0.39 -21.85
CA ASN A 103 -20.06 -0.69 -22.48
C ASN A 103 -20.36 0.13 -23.74
N TYR A 104 -19.71 1.27 -23.95
CA TYR A 104 -19.90 2.08 -25.16
C TYR A 104 -18.74 1.97 -26.17
N GLY A 105 -17.58 1.42 -25.77
CA GLY A 105 -16.42 1.33 -26.65
C GLY A 105 -15.31 0.46 -26.11
N ASP A 106 -14.56 -0.13 -27.04
CA ASP A 106 -13.32 -0.85 -26.76
C ASP A 106 -12.14 0.12 -26.93
N PHE A 107 -11.34 0.29 -25.89
CA PHE A 107 -10.13 1.10 -25.87
C PHE A 107 -8.87 0.24 -25.63
N SER A 108 -8.92 -1.04 -26.00
CA SER A 108 -7.78 -1.96 -25.93
C SER A 108 -7.14 -2.24 -27.29
N LYS A 109 -7.80 -1.85 -28.39
CA LYS A 109 -7.36 -2.13 -29.77
C LYS A 109 -7.90 -1.11 -30.74
N ASN A 110 -7.32 -1.10 -31.96
CA ASN A 110 -7.71 -0.23 -33.07
C ASN A 110 -7.74 1.26 -32.68
N LEU A 111 -6.80 1.64 -31.82
CA LEU A 111 -6.67 3.00 -31.31
C LEU A 111 -5.82 3.86 -32.24
N THR A 112 -6.15 5.14 -32.30
CA THR A 112 -5.32 6.19 -32.88
C THR A 112 -4.78 7.03 -31.73
N MET A 113 -3.45 7.15 -31.61
CA MET A 113 -2.79 7.95 -30.59
C MET A 113 -2.68 9.41 -31.06
N GLY A 114 -3.09 10.33 -30.20
CA GLY A 114 -2.97 11.77 -30.40
C GLY A 114 -1.67 12.33 -29.82
N ALA A 115 -1.52 13.66 -29.82
CA ALA A 115 -0.33 14.33 -29.31
C ALA A 115 -0.21 14.23 -27.78
N LEU A 116 1.04 14.15 -27.31
CA LEU A 116 1.38 14.30 -25.89
C LEU A 116 1.19 15.77 -25.48
N LYS A 117 0.57 15.98 -24.33
CA LYS A 117 0.40 17.28 -23.66
C LYS A 117 1.05 17.25 -22.29
N GLY A 118 1.61 18.36 -21.83
CA GLY A 118 2.37 18.45 -20.59
C GLY A 118 3.82 18.00 -20.79
N GLY A 119 4.39 17.25 -19.85
CA GLY A 119 5.76 16.73 -19.95
C GLY A 119 6.82 17.73 -19.50
N LYS A 120 6.44 18.79 -18.79
CA LYS A 120 7.37 19.74 -18.15
C LYS A 120 7.52 19.38 -16.68
N VAL A 121 8.67 19.72 -16.12
CA VAL A 121 8.90 19.59 -14.68
C VAL A 121 8.04 20.63 -13.94
N GLU A 122 7.33 20.16 -12.94
CA GLU A 122 6.48 20.95 -12.05
C GLU A 122 6.81 20.63 -10.60
N ARG A 123 6.51 21.56 -9.66
CA ARG A 123 6.73 21.36 -8.24
C ARG A 123 5.46 20.84 -7.59
N LEU A 124 5.54 19.67 -6.95
CA LEU A 124 4.51 19.14 -6.07
C LEU A 124 4.87 19.44 -4.62
N ALA A 125 3.92 20.00 -3.86
CA ALA A 125 4.08 20.19 -2.41
C ALA A 125 2.76 19.98 -1.68
N TYR A 126 2.79 19.29 -0.54
CA TYR A 126 1.64 19.11 0.35
C TYR A 126 2.08 18.63 1.74
N ASP A 127 1.21 18.83 2.73
CA ASP A 127 1.37 18.35 4.09
C ASP A 127 0.44 17.18 4.38
N GLN A 128 0.90 16.26 5.22
CA GLN A 128 0.10 15.17 5.79
C GLN A 128 0.68 14.76 7.15
N SER A 129 -0.18 14.27 8.06
CA SER A 129 0.23 13.94 9.43
C SER A 129 0.22 12.44 9.74
N HIS A 130 -0.36 11.63 8.88
CA HIS A 130 -0.72 10.25 9.22
C HIS A 130 0.34 9.23 8.84
N ILE A 131 1.17 9.50 7.84
CA ILE A 131 2.11 8.50 7.33
C ILE A 131 3.40 9.11 6.75
N LYS A 132 4.52 8.41 6.95
CA LYS A 132 5.86 8.59 6.35
C LYS A 132 6.47 9.98 6.50
N LYS A 133 5.97 10.96 5.78
CA LYS A 133 6.54 12.32 5.71
C LYS A 133 5.46 13.35 6.00
N ALA A 134 5.71 14.20 6.99
CA ALA A 134 4.77 15.26 7.34
C ALA A 134 4.69 16.37 6.27
N HIS A 135 5.79 16.61 5.58
CA HIS A 135 5.87 17.51 4.44
C HIS A 135 6.47 16.78 3.24
N VAL A 136 5.77 16.79 2.13
CA VAL A 136 6.25 16.25 0.85
C VAL A 136 6.46 17.41 -0.09
N GLU A 137 7.68 17.51 -0.61
CA GLU A 137 8.06 18.49 -1.62
C GLU A 137 9.03 17.84 -2.60
N LYS A 138 8.63 17.77 -3.89
CA LYS A 138 9.44 17.16 -4.95
C LYS A 138 9.08 17.68 -6.33
N ASP A 139 9.99 17.49 -7.26
CA ASP A 139 9.75 17.74 -8.68
C ASP A 139 9.07 16.53 -9.31
N ILE A 140 8.15 16.78 -10.22
CA ILE A 140 7.35 15.79 -10.94
C ILE A 140 7.20 16.17 -12.42
N VAL A 141 6.76 15.22 -13.23
CA VAL A 141 6.38 15.45 -14.63
C VAL A 141 4.99 14.87 -14.85
N ASP A 142 4.02 15.73 -15.14
CA ASP A 142 2.67 15.33 -15.54
C ASP A 142 2.52 15.40 -17.07
N ALA A 143 1.95 14.32 -17.64
CA ALA A 143 1.71 14.22 -19.07
C ALA A 143 0.37 13.57 -19.37
N LYS A 144 -0.19 13.88 -20.55
CA LYS A 144 -1.47 13.34 -21.03
C LYS A 144 -1.36 12.95 -22.50
N ILE A 145 -1.89 11.77 -22.83
CA ILE A 145 -1.95 11.27 -24.20
C ILE A 145 -3.40 10.88 -24.51
N GLY A 146 -3.98 11.48 -25.52
CA GLY A 146 -5.35 11.16 -25.97
C GLY A 146 -5.35 9.99 -26.95
N PHE A 147 -6.38 9.16 -26.88
CA PHE A 147 -6.63 8.05 -27.80
C PHE A 147 -8.04 8.13 -28.33
N LEU A 148 -8.21 7.77 -29.60
CA LEU A 148 -9.51 7.60 -30.22
C LEU A 148 -9.69 6.13 -30.63
N ASN A 149 -10.85 5.55 -30.30
CA ASN A 149 -11.23 4.24 -30.80
C ASN A 149 -11.81 4.31 -32.22
N GLU A 150 -12.22 3.19 -32.80
CA GLU A 150 -12.82 3.11 -34.14
C GLU A 150 -14.07 4.00 -34.30
N LYS A 151 -14.86 4.16 -33.23
CA LYS A 151 -16.04 4.99 -33.18
C LYS A 151 -15.75 6.49 -32.99
N LYS A 152 -14.46 6.86 -32.86
CA LYS A 152 -13.99 8.22 -32.53
C LYS A 152 -14.37 8.66 -31.12
N ASP A 153 -14.67 7.73 -30.22
CA ASP A 153 -14.78 8.02 -28.79
C ASP A 153 -13.39 8.18 -28.20
N SER A 154 -13.27 9.02 -27.18
CA SER A 154 -11.99 9.45 -26.64
C SER A 154 -11.73 8.87 -25.25
N MET A 155 -10.50 8.39 -25.06
CA MET A 155 -9.88 8.06 -23.78
C MET A 155 -8.59 8.86 -23.64
N THR A 156 -8.27 9.34 -22.44
CA THR A 156 -7.00 10.01 -22.16
C THR A 156 -6.22 9.22 -21.11
N LEU A 157 -4.98 8.88 -21.41
CA LEU A 157 -4.00 8.37 -20.45
C LEU A 157 -3.37 9.57 -19.74
N HIS A 158 -3.45 9.60 -18.42
CA HIS A 158 -2.71 10.52 -17.56
C HIS A 158 -1.48 9.78 -17.03
N LEU A 159 -0.34 10.43 -17.08
CA LEU A 159 0.93 9.97 -16.51
C LEU A 159 1.40 10.98 -15.49
N HIS A 160 1.87 10.49 -14.34
CA HIS A 160 2.55 11.25 -13.29
C HIS A 160 3.87 10.53 -13.01
N VAL A 161 5.00 11.22 -13.17
CA VAL A 161 6.34 10.64 -13.07
C VAL A 161 7.18 11.45 -12.11
N SER A 162 7.71 10.81 -11.07
CA SER A 162 8.74 11.34 -10.17
C SER A 162 10.05 10.61 -10.39
N ASN A 163 11.10 10.87 -9.60
CA ASN A 163 12.41 10.27 -9.80
C ASN A 163 12.42 8.73 -9.68
N ASN A 164 11.51 8.15 -8.90
CA ASN A 164 11.41 6.71 -8.70
C ASN A 164 10.00 6.16 -8.94
N ASP A 165 9.04 7.00 -9.26
CA ASP A 165 7.65 6.56 -9.33
C ASP A 165 7.00 6.92 -10.66
N VAL A 166 6.14 6.04 -11.12
CA VAL A 166 5.19 6.24 -12.22
C VAL A 166 3.80 5.98 -11.68
N ALA A 167 2.87 6.90 -11.89
CA ALA A 167 1.45 6.61 -11.76
C ALA A 167 0.74 6.90 -13.08
N TYR A 168 -0.23 6.05 -13.44
CA TYR A 168 -1.07 6.30 -14.59
C TYR A 168 -2.52 5.94 -14.33
N ARG A 169 -3.44 6.63 -15.03
CA ARG A 169 -4.87 6.35 -15.04
C ARG A 169 -5.52 6.74 -16.33
N TYR A 170 -6.73 6.27 -16.57
CA TYR A 170 -7.54 6.63 -17.72
C TYR A 170 -8.63 7.65 -17.34
N GLU A 171 -8.87 8.60 -18.24
CA GLU A 171 -10.02 9.49 -18.20
C GLU A 171 -10.90 9.20 -19.41
N LEU A 172 -12.18 8.93 -19.15
CA LEU A 172 -13.21 8.72 -20.15
C LEU A 172 -14.10 9.95 -20.23
N ILE A 173 -14.34 10.44 -21.44
CA ILE A 173 -15.25 11.54 -21.68
C ILE A 173 -16.53 11.04 -22.36
N ARG A 174 -17.60 11.84 -22.27
CA ARG A 174 -18.88 11.46 -22.89
C ARG A 174 -18.74 11.28 -24.37
N PRO A 175 -19.15 10.14 -24.95
CA PRO A 175 -19.29 9.98 -26.38
C PRO A 175 -20.29 11.01 -26.93
N LYS A 176 -20.00 11.60 -28.12
CA LYS A 176 -20.91 12.57 -28.77
C LYS A 176 -22.23 11.93 -29.15
N LYS A 177 -22.20 10.68 -29.62
CA LYS A 177 -23.38 9.89 -29.96
C LYS A 177 -24.03 9.37 -28.68
N ASN A 178 -25.35 9.54 -28.56
CA ASN A 178 -26.19 9.14 -27.42
C ASN A 178 -25.84 9.81 -26.07
N ASN A 179 -24.74 10.54 -25.95
CA ASN A 179 -24.31 11.33 -24.79
C ASN A 179 -24.63 10.66 -23.43
N PRO A 180 -24.14 9.43 -23.17
CA PRO A 180 -24.42 8.72 -21.93
C PRO A 180 -23.86 9.49 -20.74
N LYS A 181 -24.52 9.37 -19.56
CA LYS A 181 -24.12 10.07 -18.33
C LYS A 181 -23.19 9.22 -17.45
N SER A 182 -23.12 7.92 -17.73
CA SER A 182 -22.33 6.94 -17.00
C SER A 182 -21.75 5.88 -17.94
N VAL A 183 -20.79 5.15 -17.46
CA VAL A 183 -20.13 4.04 -18.17
C VAL A 183 -19.94 2.87 -17.24
N ILE A 184 -20.02 1.66 -17.78
CA ILE A 184 -19.58 0.42 -17.13
C ILE A 184 -18.27 0.00 -17.78
N ILE A 185 -17.23 -0.15 -17.00
CA ILE A 185 -15.94 -0.71 -17.42
C ILE A 185 -15.95 -2.19 -17.08
N TYR A 186 -15.85 -3.03 -18.10
CA TYR A 186 -15.89 -4.49 -17.96
C TYR A 186 -14.52 -5.09 -17.70
N LYS A 187 -13.46 -4.45 -18.23
CA LYS A 187 -12.10 -4.95 -18.13
C LYS A 187 -11.10 -3.80 -18.30
N GLU A 188 -10.05 -3.83 -17.54
CA GLU A 188 -8.83 -3.06 -17.75
C GLU A 188 -7.75 -4.01 -18.26
N VAL A 189 -7.11 -3.71 -19.39
CA VAL A 189 -6.06 -4.55 -19.97
C VAL A 189 -4.67 -4.11 -19.58
N SER A 190 -4.57 -3.13 -18.67
CA SER A 190 -3.29 -2.67 -18.12
C SER A 190 -2.46 -3.84 -17.64
N GLY A 191 -1.30 -4.01 -18.24
CA GLY A 191 -0.38 -5.11 -17.98
C GLY A 191 0.88 -4.67 -17.24
N PHE A 192 1.55 -5.65 -16.65
CA PHE A 192 2.84 -5.51 -15.99
C PHE A 192 3.71 -6.69 -16.39
N ASN A 193 4.58 -6.47 -17.37
CA ASN A 193 5.52 -7.46 -17.87
C ASN A 193 6.92 -7.12 -17.40
N PHE A 194 7.66 -8.14 -17.02
CA PHE A 194 9.01 -7.97 -16.46
C PHE A 194 10.04 -8.76 -17.27
N PRO A 195 11.33 -8.40 -17.17
CA PRO A 195 12.43 -9.22 -17.68
C PRO A 195 12.39 -10.65 -17.09
N GLN A 196 12.85 -11.63 -17.87
CA GLN A 196 12.72 -13.04 -17.53
C GLN A 196 13.38 -13.45 -16.19
N GLN A 197 14.45 -12.76 -15.78
CA GLN A 197 15.17 -13.02 -14.52
C GLN A 197 14.45 -12.52 -13.27
N THR A 198 13.22 -12.01 -13.38
CA THR A 198 12.48 -11.43 -12.27
C THR A 198 11.93 -12.50 -11.33
N THR A 199 12.11 -12.26 -10.02
CA THR A 199 11.44 -13.03 -8.96
C THR A 199 10.41 -12.17 -8.24
N THR A 200 9.50 -12.81 -7.51
CA THR A 200 8.30 -12.18 -6.96
C THR A 200 8.19 -12.39 -5.45
N PHE A 201 7.58 -11.42 -4.78
CA PHE A 201 7.20 -11.44 -3.37
C PHE A 201 5.72 -11.07 -3.28
N LEU A 202 4.85 -12.05 -3.48
CA LEU A 202 3.43 -11.84 -3.71
C LEU A 202 2.57 -12.52 -2.64
N CYS A 203 1.51 -11.84 -2.22
CA CYS A 203 0.46 -12.36 -1.37
C CYS A 203 -0.69 -12.87 -2.25
N PRO A 204 -1.13 -14.14 -2.15
CA PRO A 204 -2.21 -14.65 -2.99
C PRO A 204 -3.56 -14.06 -2.60
N GLN A 205 -4.38 -13.75 -3.59
CA GLN A 205 -5.80 -13.45 -3.37
C GLN A 205 -6.53 -14.77 -3.10
N ILE A 206 -7.31 -14.82 -2.04
CA ILE A 206 -8.16 -15.98 -1.74
C ILE A 206 -9.49 -15.94 -2.50
N THR A 207 -10.13 -17.09 -2.67
CA THR A 207 -11.50 -17.18 -3.18
C THR A 207 -12.51 -16.58 -2.17
N PRO A 208 -13.56 -15.89 -2.64
CA PRO A 208 -14.48 -15.21 -1.76
C PRO A 208 -15.35 -16.18 -0.94
N MET A 209 -15.85 -15.70 0.18
CA MET A 209 -16.77 -16.38 1.07
C MET A 209 -16.23 -17.73 1.58
N THR A 210 -14.92 -17.77 1.86
CA THR A 210 -14.20 -18.91 2.43
C THR A 210 -13.56 -18.53 3.77
N GLY A 211 -12.87 -19.47 4.41
CA GLY A 211 -12.24 -19.25 5.69
C GLY A 211 -13.22 -19.26 6.85
N TRP A 212 -12.76 -18.79 8.00
CA TRP A 212 -13.58 -18.72 9.21
C TRP A 212 -14.82 -17.85 8.97
N GLU A 213 -15.99 -18.41 9.28
CA GLU A 213 -17.28 -17.74 9.14
C GLU A 213 -17.45 -16.95 7.82
N ARG A 214 -16.88 -17.46 6.74
CA ARG A 214 -16.93 -16.86 5.40
C ARG A 214 -16.46 -15.40 5.35
N THR A 215 -15.42 -15.05 6.12
CA THR A 215 -14.92 -13.67 6.22
C THR A 215 -13.92 -13.29 5.11
N LYS A 216 -13.48 -14.24 4.29
CA LYS A 216 -12.56 -13.96 3.18
C LYS A 216 -13.29 -13.41 1.94
N PRO A 217 -12.67 -12.54 1.15
CA PRO A 217 -11.28 -12.09 1.18
C PRO A 217 -11.04 -10.93 2.16
N SER A 218 -9.95 -11.04 2.93
CA SER A 218 -9.51 -10.04 3.90
C SER A 218 -8.03 -9.67 3.78
N TYR A 219 -7.34 -10.10 2.70
CA TYR A 219 -5.91 -9.86 2.43
C TYR A 219 -4.94 -10.56 3.40
N GLU A 220 -5.41 -11.42 4.27
CA GLU A 220 -4.65 -12.07 5.34
C GLU A 220 -4.10 -13.44 4.91
N GLU A 221 -3.21 -13.45 3.92
CA GLU A 221 -2.55 -14.67 3.43
C GLU A 221 -1.02 -14.52 3.48
N GLU A 222 -0.29 -15.66 3.51
CA GLU A 222 1.16 -15.65 3.54
C GLU A 222 1.78 -15.22 2.21
N TYR A 223 2.78 -14.38 2.27
CA TYR A 223 3.61 -14.03 1.12
C TYR A 223 4.45 -15.21 0.65
N THR A 224 4.60 -15.35 -0.67
CA THR A 224 5.56 -16.28 -1.28
C THR A 224 6.78 -15.49 -1.76
N PRO A 225 7.94 -15.60 -1.09
CA PRO A 225 9.14 -14.85 -1.45
C PRO A 225 9.96 -15.53 -2.54
N ASP A 226 10.71 -14.74 -3.30
CA ASP A 226 11.69 -15.19 -4.32
C ASP A 226 11.15 -16.24 -5.29
N ALA A 227 9.84 -16.20 -5.60
CA ALA A 227 9.22 -17.16 -6.51
C ALA A 227 9.41 -16.74 -7.97
N PRO A 228 9.50 -17.69 -8.92
CA PRO A 228 9.51 -17.36 -10.33
C PRO A 228 8.14 -16.81 -10.76
N MET A 229 8.11 -15.90 -11.74
CA MET A 229 6.88 -15.23 -12.21
C MET A 229 5.78 -16.21 -12.66
N ASN A 230 6.16 -17.33 -13.27
CA ASN A 230 5.21 -18.34 -13.76
C ASN A 230 4.63 -19.24 -12.66
N LYS A 231 4.98 -19.04 -11.40
CA LYS A 231 4.31 -19.71 -10.29
C LYS A 231 2.87 -19.21 -10.21
N LYS A 232 1.92 -20.13 -10.28
CA LYS A 232 0.50 -19.80 -10.08
C LYS A 232 0.24 -19.43 -8.62
N SER A 233 -0.68 -18.49 -8.41
CA SER A 233 -1.17 -18.16 -7.08
C SER A 233 -1.81 -19.37 -6.41
N GLN A 234 -1.76 -19.41 -5.08
CA GLN A 234 -2.23 -20.56 -4.30
C GLN A 234 -3.69 -20.93 -4.59
N PHE A 235 -4.54 -19.94 -4.86
CA PHE A 235 -5.98 -20.14 -5.09
C PHE A 235 -6.39 -19.96 -6.57
N GLY A 236 -5.44 -19.68 -7.46
CA GLY A 236 -5.68 -19.57 -8.91
C GLY A 236 -6.48 -18.32 -9.33
N VAL A 237 -6.51 -17.28 -8.48
CA VAL A 237 -7.28 -16.03 -8.73
C VAL A 237 -6.41 -14.77 -8.67
N GLY A 238 -5.08 -14.95 -8.70
CA GLY A 238 -4.11 -13.86 -8.71
C GLY A 238 -3.65 -13.43 -7.32
N TYR A 239 -3.22 -12.17 -7.21
CA TYR A 239 -2.49 -11.65 -6.05
C TYR A 239 -3.06 -10.33 -5.59
N THR A 240 -3.07 -10.10 -4.28
CA THR A 240 -3.45 -8.81 -3.69
C THR A 240 -2.37 -7.76 -3.93
N PHE A 241 -2.76 -6.50 -4.11
CA PHE A 241 -1.80 -5.40 -4.02
C PHE A 241 -1.38 -5.14 -2.56
N PRO A 242 -0.17 -4.57 -2.34
CA PRO A 242 0.88 -4.27 -3.30
C PRO A 242 1.68 -5.51 -3.69
N CYS A 243 2.26 -5.51 -4.88
CA CYS A 243 3.03 -6.60 -5.45
C CYS A 243 4.49 -6.18 -5.64
N LEU A 244 5.42 -6.86 -4.97
CA LEU A 244 6.85 -6.56 -5.04
C LEU A 244 7.57 -7.56 -5.95
N PHE A 245 8.45 -7.02 -6.81
CA PHE A 245 9.26 -7.75 -7.79
C PHE A 245 10.73 -7.40 -7.64
N LYS A 246 11.60 -8.40 -7.77
CA LYS A 246 13.05 -8.23 -7.88
C LYS A 246 13.47 -8.53 -9.31
N VAL A 247 13.95 -7.54 -10.05
CA VAL A 247 14.39 -7.66 -11.46
C VAL A 247 15.86 -8.09 -11.49
N GLY A 248 16.13 -9.35 -11.16
CA GLY A 248 17.50 -9.87 -11.06
C GLY A 248 18.36 -9.00 -10.14
N GLU A 249 19.54 -8.58 -10.66
CA GLU A 249 20.43 -7.65 -9.96
C GLU A 249 20.23 -6.18 -10.39
N ASP A 250 19.30 -5.92 -11.31
CA ASP A 250 19.05 -4.58 -11.85
C ASP A 250 18.23 -3.69 -10.89
N GLY A 251 17.39 -4.30 -10.05
CA GLY A 251 16.65 -3.54 -9.03
C GLY A 251 15.34 -4.13 -8.59
N TRP A 252 14.48 -3.28 -8.03
CA TRP A 252 13.19 -3.62 -7.41
C TRP A 252 12.07 -2.82 -8.03
N VAL A 253 10.90 -3.42 -8.12
CA VAL A 253 9.68 -2.78 -8.59
C VAL A 253 8.53 -3.11 -7.65
N LEU A 254 7.83 -2.10 -7.16
CA LEU A 254 6.58 -2.25 -6.42
C LEU A 254 5.42 -1.79 -7.30
N VAL A 255 4.47 -2.68 -7.55
CA VAL A 255 3.24 -2.37 -8.29
C VAL A 255 2.07 -2.31 -7.32
N SER A 256 1.25 -1.26 -7.44
CA SER A 256 0.07 -1.07 -6.60
C SER A 256 -0.98 -0.20 -7.28
N GLU A 257 -2.01 0.17 -6.54
CA GLU A 257 -3.02 1.15 -6.97
C GLU A 257 -3.31 2.16 -5.85
N THR A 258 -3.83 3.33 -6.23
CA THR A 258 -4.24 4.36 -5.27
C THR A 258 -5.38 5.22 -5.82
N GLY A 259 -6.07 5.95 -4.94
CA GLY A 259 -7.19 6.80 -5.31
C GLY A 259 -8.48 6.04 -5.58
N VAL A 260 -8.65 4.86 -4.97
CA VAL A 260 -9.94 4.14 -4.97
C VAL A 260 -10.84 4.75 -3.89
N SER A 261 -12.04 5.13 -4.30
CA SER A 261 -13.12 5.65 -3.45
C SER A 261 -14.42 4.92 -3.78
N SER A 262 -15.56 5.41 -3.30
CA SER A 262 -16.89 4.89 -3.64
C SER A 262 -17.18 4.84 -5.15
N ALA A 263 -16.42 5.57 -5.96
CA ALA A 263 -16.63 5.68 -7.41
C ALA A 263 -16.01 4.51 -8.22
N TYR A 264 -15.25 3.59 -7.59
CA TYR A 264 -14.57 2.50 -8.31
C TYR A 264 -14.34 1.30 -7.41
N PRO A 265 -14.35 0.05 -7.92
CA PRO A 265 -13.94 -1.11 -7.15
C PRO A 265 -12.43 -1.11 -6.90
N GLY A 266 -11.99 -1.79 -5.85
CA GLY A 266 -10.59 -2.18 -5.72
C GLY A 266 -10.21 -3.20 -6.80
N SER A 267 -8.92 -3.31 -7.11
CA SER A 267 -8.44 -4.33 -8.04
C SER A 267 -7.27 -5.12 -7.43
N ARG A 268 -6.89 -6.17 -8.13
CA ARG A 268 -5.77 -7.04 -7.79
C ARG A 268 -4.94 -7.34 -9.04
N LEU A 269 -3.81 -7.98 -8.85
CA LEU A 269 -2.99 -8.49 -9.94
C LEU A 269 -3.50 -9.88 -10.36
N SER A 270 -3.60 -10.17 -11.67
CA SER A 270 -3.95 -11.50 -12.18
C SER A 270 -2.84 -12.53 -11.86
N ASP A 271 -3.11 -13.81 -12.08
CA ASP A 271 -2.03 -14.76 -12.29
C ASP A 271 -1.21 -14.38 -13.53
N TYR A 272 0.03 -14.86 -13.60
CA TYR A 272 0.90 -14.66 -14.75
C TYR A 272 0.39 -15.46 -15.96
N ASP A 273 0.27 -14.78 -17.09
CA ASP A 273 -0.05 -15.36 -18.38
C ASP A 273 1.18 -15.22 -19.31
N PRO A 274 1.63 -16.30 -20.00
CA PRO A 274 2.81 -16.23 -20.86
C PRO A 274 2.72 -15.23 -22.02
N GLU A 275 1.50 -14.93 -22.49
CA GLU A 275 1.25 -13.99 -23.60
C GLU A 275 1.05 -12.55 -23.13
N HIS A 276 0.41 -12.38 -21.96
CA HIS A 276 -0.02 -11.06 -21.47
C HIS A 276 0.71 -10.57 -20.23
N GLY A 277 1.50 -11.45 -19.55
CA GLY A 277 2.12 -11.17 -18.26
C GLY A 277 1.08 -11.09 -17.14
N TYR A 278 1.33 -10.22 -16.17
CA TYR A 278 0.34 -9.86 -15.16
C TYR A 278 -0.55 -8.75 -15.69
N THR A 279 -1.83 -8.78 -15.34
CA THR A 279 -2.81 -7.74 -15.71
C THR A 279 -3.66 -7.33 -14.51
N ILE A 280 -4.34 -6.20 -14.61
CA ILE A 280 -5.36 -5.82 -13.63
C ILE A 280 -6.51 -6.81 -13.68
N ALA A 281 -6.91 -7.30 -12.51
CA ALA A 281 -8.10 -8.13 -12.33
C ALA A 281 -9.10 -7.42 -11.40
N PHE A 282 -10.36 -7.38 -11.82
CA PHE A 282 -11.46 -6.81 -11.03
C PHE A 282 -11.91 -7.80 -9.94
N PRO A 283 -12.77 -7.36 -8.99
CA PRO A 283 -13.31 -8.21 -7.93
C PRO A 283 -13.91 -9.52 -8.46
N GLN A 284 -13.90 -10.54 -7.63
CA GLN A 284 -14.52 -11.82 -7.97
C GLN A 284 -16.04 -11.71 -7.78
N LYS A 285 -16.81 -12.39 -8.66
CA LYS A 285 -18.29 -12.36 -8.63
C LYS A 285 -18.88 -12.72 -7.26
N GLY A 286 -18.24 -13.67 -6.54
CA GLY A 286 -18.70 -14.15 -5.23
C GLY A 286 -18.39 -13.21 -4.06
N GLU A 287 -17.53 -12.21 -4.22
CA GLU A 287 -17.27 -11.24 -3.14
C GLU A 287 -18.56 -10.57 -2.67
N ASN A 288 -18.55 -10.10 -1.42
CA ASN A 288 -19.69 -9.46 -0.80
C ASN A 288 -20.97 -10.35 -0.81
N ASN A 289 -20.78 -11.66 -0.60
CA ASN A 289 -21.82 -12.68 -0.69
C ASN A 289 -22.62 -12.64 -2.02
N GLY A 290 -21.94 -12.29 -3.12
CA GLY A 290 -22.53 -12.16 -4.45
C GLY A 290 -23.28 -10.85 -4.71
N ILE A 291 -23.41 -9.98 -3.70
CA ILE A 291 -24.09 -8.69 -3.84
C ILE A 291 -23.18 -7.68 -4.52
N GLY A 292 -23.78 -6.89 -5.43
CA GLY A 292 -23.07 -5.91 -6.23
C GLY A 292 -22.41 -6.49 -7.48
N SER A 293 -21.76 -5.60 -8.25
CA SER A 293 -21.13 -5.93 -9.51
C SER A 293 -19.62 -6.08 -9.37
N GLU A 294 -19.05 -7.04 -10.10
CA GLU A 294 -17.60 -7.14 -10.29
C GLU A 294 -17.04 -6.04 -11.21
N TYR A 295 -17.89 -5.32 -11.93
CA TYR A 295 -17.49 -4.26 -12.87
C TYR A 295 -17.49 -2.89 -12.21
N ALA A 296 -16.77 -1.94 -12.84
CA ALA A 296 -16.75 -0.55 -12.39
C ALA A 296 -17.84 0.27 -13.09
N GLY A 297 -18.71 0.92 -12.31
CA GLY A 297 -19.70 1.88 -12.80
C GLY A 297 -19.32 3.30 -12.40
N ILE A 298 -18.99 4.17 -13.37
CA ILE A 298 -18.57 5.55 -13.08
C ILE A 298 -19.40 6.59 -13.85
N PRO A 299 -19.59 7.80 -13.30
CA PRO A 299 -20.18 8.91 -14.06
C PRO A 299 -19.24 9.34 -15.19
N LEU A 300 -19.79 9.99 -16.23
CA LEU A 300 -19.01 10.58 -17.31
C LEU A 300 -19.15 12.13 -17.33
N PRO A 301 -18.03 12.87 -17.47
CA PRO A 301 -16.65 12.40 -17.57
C PRO A 301 -16.18 11.76 -16.28
N GLY A 302 -15.32 10.73 -16.38
CA GLY A 302 -14.86 9.98 -15.23
C GLY A 302 -13.44 9.48 -15.38
N LYS A 303 -12.81 9.15 -14.24
CA LYS A 303 -11.42 8.68 -14.18
C LYS A 303 -11.36 7.35 -13.43
N THR A 304 -10.45 6.47 -13.86
CA THR A 304 -10.09 5.27 -13.10
C THR A 304 -9.19 5.67 -11.93
N PRO A 305 -9.00 4.81 -10.91
CA PRO A 305 -7.92 4.92 -9.96
C PRO A 305 -6.55 4.95 -10.65
N TRP A 306 -5.53 5.35 -9.92
CA TRP A 306 -4.16 5.34 -10.38
C TRP A 306 -3.54 3.96 -10.20
N ARG A 307 -2.83 3.48 -11.22
CA ARG A 307 -1.89 2.35 -11.13
C ARG A 307 -0.53 2.93 -10.82
N THR A 308 0.16 2.41 -9.81
CA THR A 308 1.44 2.94 -9.33
C THR A 308 2.55 1.92 -9.52
N ILE A 309 3.71 2.40 -9.92
CA ILE A 309 4.94 1.62 -10.15
C ILE A 309 6.07 2.40 -9.49
N THR A 310 6.64 1.84 -8.42
CA THR A 310 7.83 2.43 -7.77
C THR A 310 9.04 1.59 -8.15
N VAL A 311 10.12 2.24 -8.58
CA VAL A 311 11.33 1.58 -9.09
C VAL A 311 12.56 2.04 -8.32
N GLY A 312 13.45 1.11 -7.98
CA GLY A 312 14.71 1.44 -7.35
C GLY A 312 15.78 0.38 -7.56
N LYS A 313 17.04 0.81 -7.63
CA LYS A 313 18.18 -0.11 -7.60
C LYS A 313 18.30 -0.82 -6.25
N THR A 314 17.82 -0.17 -5.19
CA THR A 314 17.71 -0.70 -3.83
C THR A 314 16.27 -0.63 -3.36
N LEU A 315 15.98 -1.15 -2.17
CA LEU A 315 14.66 -1.08 -1.53
C LEU A 315 14.35 0.30 -0.93
N ALA A 316 15.28 1.25 -0.91
CA ALA A 316 15.04 2.58 -0.36
C ALA A 316 13.86 3.31 -1.04
N PRO A 317 13.78 3.40 -2.38
CA PRO A 317 12.62 4.00 -3.03
C PRO A 317 11.29 3.30 -2.69
N ILE A 318 11.31 1.98 -2.47
CA ILE A 318 10.10 1.21 -2.11
C ILE A 318 9.60 1.61 -0.71
N VAL A 319 10.50 1.63 0.29
CA VAL A 319 10.14 1.97 1.67
C VAL A 319 9.77 3.46 1.82
N GLU A 320 10.45 4.33 1.07
CA GLU A 320 10.33 5.79 1.21
C GLU A 320 9.31 6.44 0.27
N THR A 321 8.75 5.69 -0.72
CA THR A 321 7.81 6.25 -1.70
C THR A 321 6.62 6.96 -1.04
N THR A 322 6.19 8.05 -1.63
CA THR A 322 4.96 8.78 -1.29
C THR A 322 3.93 8.74 -2.42
N ILE A 323 4.20 7.98 -3.49
CA ILE A 323 3.32 7.95 -4.67
C ILE A 323 1.86 7.64 -4.38
N PRO A 324 1.49 6.79 -3.38
CA PRO A 324 0.09 6.56 -3.06
C PRO A 324 -0.65 7.84 -2.64
N PHE A 325 0.08 8.81 -2.12
CA PHE A 325 -0.46 10.08 -1.61
C PHE A 325 -0.25 11.25 -2.59
N ASP A 326 0.79 11.22 -3.44
CA ASP A 326 1.14 12.31 -4.36
C ASP A 326 0.03 12.64 -5.36
N VAL A 327 -0.69 11.62 -5.81
CA VAL A 327 -1.67 11.70 -6.91
C VAL A 327 -3.13 11.74 -6.46
N VAL A 328 -3.36 11.85 -5.15
CA VAL A 328 -4.70 11.97 -4.55
C VAL A 328 -4.83 13.30 -3.81
N ALA A 329 -6.04 13.67 -3.47
CA ALA A 329 -6.35 14.89 -2.69
C ALA A 329 -7.37 14.56 -1.59
N PRO A 330 -7.44 15.36 -0.52
CA PRO A 330 -8.50 15.25 0.47
C PRO A 330 -9.89 15.32 -0.19
N LEU A 331 -10.80 14.45 0.23
CA LEU A 331 -12.18 14.44 -0.26
C LEU A 331 -13.08 15.35 0.57
N TYR A 332 -12.74 15.58 1.83
CA TYR A 332 -13.42 16.50 2.73
C TYR A 332 -12.49 16.99 3.85
N GLU A 333 -12.89 18.06 4.52
CA GLU A 333 -12.16 18.65 5.61
C GLU A 333 -12.34 17.88 6.92
N PRO A 334 -11.34 17.86 7.81
CA PRO A 334 -11.47 17.26 9.13
C PRO A 334 -12.46 18.05 10.00
N SER A 335 -13.40 17.36 10.65
CA SER A 335 -14.35 17.99 11.56
C SER A 335 -13.73 18.41 12.89
N ILE A 336 -12.64 17.74 13.29
CA ILE A 336 -11.83 18.04 14.47
C ILE A 336 -10.35 17.88 14.13
N ASN A 337 -9.47 18.33 15.01
CA ASN A 337 -8.06 18.03 14.91
C ASN A 337 -7.79 16.62 15.45
N TYR A 338 -7.76 15.62 14.57
CA TYR A 338 -7.43 14.23 14.89
C TYR A 338 -6.01 14.13 15.43
N LYS A 339 -5.79 13.31 16.45
CA LYS A 339 -4.51 13.21 17.15
C LYS A 339 -3.93 11.80 17.07
N PRO A 340 -2.62 11.66 16.86
CA PRO A 340 -1.98 10.35 16.99
C PRO A 340 -2.18 9.81 18.41
N ALA A 341 -2.29 8.49 18.53
CA ALA A 341 -2.55 7.83 19.80
C ALA A 341 -1.83 6.49 19.92
N ARG A 342 -1.67 6.05 21.17
CA ARG A 342 -1.37 4.66 21.52
C ARG A 342 -2.58 4.11 22.22
N TYR A 343 -2.88 2.86 21.91
CA TYR A 343 -3.97 2.17 22.60
C TYR A 343 -3.53 0.79 23.07
N THR A 344 -4.21 0.25 24.05
CA THR A 344 -4.09 -1.17 24.43
C THR A 344 -5.39 -1.90 24.15
N TRP A 345 -5.29 -3.22 23.99
CA TRP A 345 -6.35 -4.05 23.47
C TRP A 345 -6.36 -5.41 24.15
N SER A 346 -7.44 -5.71 24.88
CA SER A 346 -7.51 -6.94 25.67
C SER A 346 -7.62 -8.20 24.81
N TRP A 347 -8.30 -8.10 23.68
CA TRP A 347 -8.70 -9.25 22.86
C TRP A 347 -7.51 -10.01 22.27
N LEU A 348 -6.40 -9.35 21.93
CA LEU A 348 -5.25 -9.96 21.26
C LEU A 348 -4.78 -11.25 21.97
N ILE A 349 -4.73 -11.27 23.32
CA ILE A 349 -4.33 -12.44 24.13
C ILE A 349 -5.51 -13.00 24.92
N TRP A 350 -6.40 -12.15 25.45
CA TRP A 350 -7.46 -12.59 26.37
C TRP A 350 -8.73 -13.01 25.65
N GLN A 351 -8.84 -12.70 24.34
CA GLN A 351 -9.92 -13.08 23.45
C GLN A 351 -11.32 -12.60 23.90
N ASP A 352 -12.38 -13.13 23.33
CA ASP A 352 -13.77 -12.71 23.55
C ASP A 352 -14.19 -12.65 25.01
N ASN A 353 -13.64 -13.53 25.86
CA ASN A 353 -13.92 -13.55 27.30
C ASN A 353 -13.41 -12.31 28.04
N SER A 354 -12.57 -11.50 27.43
CA SER A 354 -12.07 -10.25 28.00
C SER A 354 -13.00 -9.07 27.76
N VAL A 355 -14.00 -9.21 26.88
CA VAL A 355 -14.96 -8.16 26.58
C VAL A 355 -16.02 -8.12 27.69
N ASN A 356 -15.58 -7.83 28.90
CA ASN A 356 -16.41 -7.68 30.08
C ASN A 356 -15.96 -6.43 30.87
N TYR A 357 -16.85 -5.90 31.70
CA TYR A 357 -16.65 -4.63 32.39
C TYR A 357 -15.35 -4.62 33.25
N ASP A 358 -15.13 -5.67 34.04
CA ASP A 358 -14.04 -5.72 35.02
C ASP A 358 -12.67 -5.84 34.35
N ASP A 359 -12.57 -6.58 33.23
CA ASP A 359 -11.34 -6.67 32.47
C ASP A 359 -11.05 -5.37 31.73
N GLN A 360 -12.08 -4.67 31.23
CA GLN A 360 -11.89 -3.36 30.59
C GLN A 360 -11.42 -2.29 31.60
N ILE A 361 -11.89 -2.33 32.85
CA ILE A 361 -11.34 -1.47 33.92
C ILE A 361 -9.82 -1.71 34.08
N LYS A 362 -9.37 -2.97 34.11
CA LYS A 362 -7.93 -3.31 34.20
C LYS A 362 -7.15 -2.76 33.01
N MET A 363 -7.70 -2.87 31.78
CA MET A 363 -7.04 -2.34 30.59
C MET A 363 -6.95 -0.80 30.60
N ILE A 364 -7.98 -0.12 31.10
CA ILE A 364 -7.97 1.34 31.30
C ILE A 364 -6.89 1.72 32.31
N ASP A 365 -6.73 0.99 33.40
CA ASP A 365 -5.69 1.25 34.38
C ASP A 365 -4.27 1.01 33.84
N VAL A 366 -4.07 -0.02 32.99
CA VAL A 366 -2.81 -0.23 32.25
C VAL A 366 -2.52 0.94 31.31
N ALA A 367 -3.50 1.36 30.51
CA ALA A 367 -3.37 2.50 29.60
C ALA A 367 -2.99 3.77 30.37
N ALA A 368 -3.67 4.04 31.49
CA ALA A 368 -3.40 5.21 32.34
C ALA A 368 -1.99 5.16 32.95
N ALA A 369 -1.53 4.00 33.47
CA ALA A 369 -0.20 3.82 34.02
C ALA A 369 0.90 4.05 32.98
N GLN A 370 0.66 3.65 31.76
CA GLN A 370 1.56 3.83 30.62
C GLN A 370 1.41 5.18 29.92
N GLY A 371 0.40 5.98 30.29
CA GLY A 371 0.10 7.26 29.62
C GLY A 371 -0.35 7.07 28.17
N TYR A 372 -1.04 5.98 27.88
CA TYR A 372 -1.65 5.74 26.56
C TYR A 372 -2.99 6.48 26.46
N GLU A 373 -3.31 6.88 25.25
CA GLU A 373 -4.43 7.76 24.95
C GLU A 373 -5.77 7.01 24.92
N ALA A 374 -5.76 5.70 24.60
CA ALA A 374 -6.99 4.96 24.40
C ALA A 374 -6.93 3.49 24.83
N VAL A 375 -8.12 2.88 24.94
CA VAL A 375 -8.36 1.45 25.07
C VAL A 375 -9.37 1.04 24.01
N LEU A 376 -9.09 -0.03 23.27
CA LEU A 376 -10.03 -0.64 22.36
C LEU A 376 -10.86 -1.71 23.09
N VAL A 377 -12.17 -1.52 23.13
CA VAL A 377 -13.16 -2.52 23.57
C VAL A 377 -13.64 -3.27 22.33
N ASP A 378 -13.33 -4.55 22.26
CA ASP A 378 -13.53 -5.39 21.07
C ASP A 378 -14.96 -5.93 20.91
N GLY A 379 -15.19 -6.74 19.89
CA GLY A 379 -16.51 -7.27 19.50
C GLY A 379 -17.32 -7.90 20.62
N CYS A 380 -18.64 -7.90 20.47
CA CYS A 380 -19.63 -8.35 21.47
C CYS A 380 -19.77 -7.45 22.70
N TRP A 381 -19.18 -6.26 22.73
CA TRP A 381 -19.32 -5.33 23.86
C TRP A 381 -20.79 -4.92 24.11
N ASP A 382 -21.62 -4.85 23.07
CA ASP A 382 -23.04 -4.51 23.15
C ASP A 382 -23.87 -5.55 23.90
N THR A 383 -23.50 -6.83 23.79
CA THR A 383 -24.18 -7.95 24.42
C THR A 383 -23.57 -8.35 25.75
N GLN A 384 -22.24 -8.25 25.91
CA GLN A 384 -21.52 -8.68 27.12
C GLN A 384 -21.41 -7.56 28.16
N ILE A 385 -21.28 -6.31 27.74
CA ILE A 385 -21.17 -5.14 28.64
C ILE A 385 -22.46 -4.31 28.58
N GLY A 386 -22.93 -4.00 27.37
CA GLY A 386 -24.11 -3.18 27.11
C GLY A 386 -23.84 -1.68 27.13
N TYR A 387 -24.65 -0.94 26.36
CA TYR A 387 -24.51 0.50 26.14
C TYR A 387 -24.39 1.32 27.44
N GLY A 388 -25.24 1.05 28.44
CA GLY A 388 -25.21 1.77 29.73
C GLY A 388 -23.89 1.62 30.46
N ARG A 389 -23.33 0.41 30.52
CA ARG A 389 -22.05 0.16 31.19
C ARG A 389 -20.85 0.64 30.36
N ILE A 390 -20.96 0.72 29.03
CA ILE A 390 -19.95 1.40 28.19
C ILE A 390 -19.93 2.91 28.52
N GLU A 391 -21.08 3.56 28.81
CA GLU A 391 -21.09 4.94 29.29
C GLU A 391 -20.35 5.09 30.63
N GLU A 392 -20.52 4.14 31.55
CA GLU A 392 -19.78 4.13 32.83
C GLU A 392 -18.28 3.92 32.61
N LEU A 393 -17.89 2.96 31.75
CA LEU A 393 -16.49 2.72 31.37
C LEU A 393 -15.86 3.98 30.75
N SER A 394 -16.60 4.65 29.85
CA SER A 394 -16.10 5.88 29.22
C SER A 394 -15.87 7.00 30.25
N LYS A 395 -16.77 7.19 31.23
CA LYS A 395 -16.58 8.13 32.32
C LYS A 395 -15.37 7.75 33.18
N TYR A 396 -15.20 6.46 33.48
CA TYR A 396 -14.04 5.97 34.23
C TYR A 396 -12.74 6.23 33.45
N ALA A 397 -12.68 5.88 32.17
CA ALA A 397 -11.51 6.10 31.32
C ALA A 397 -11.14 7.61 31.28
N GLN A 398 -12.12 8.48 31.06
CA GLN A 398 -11.90 9.94 31.06
C GLN A 398 -11.37 10.46 32.39
N SER A 399 -11.82 9.91 33.53
CA SER A 399 -11.31 10.25 34.86
C SER A 399 -9.82 9.89 35.03
N LYS A 400 -9.31 8.95 34.22
CA LYS A 400 -7.92 8.51 34.18
C LYS A 400 -7.10 9.18 33.02
N GLY A 401 -7.73 10.06 32.25
CA GLY A 401 -7.10 10.69 31.07
C GLY A 401 -7.05 9.79 29.84
N VAL A 402 -7.82 8.71 29.80
CA VAL A 402 -7.90 7.71 28.73
C VAL A 402 -9.23 7.83 28.02
N LYS A 403 -9.30 7.49 26.72
CA LYS A 403 -10.54 7.41 25.93
C LYS A 403 -10.83 5.98 25.52
N LEU A 404 -12.06 5.72 25.07
CA LEU A 404 -12.42 4.44 24.48
C LEU A 404 -12.43 4.51 22.96
N MET A 405 -12.06 3.40 22.34
CA MET A 405 -12.40 3.02 20.97
C MET A 405 -13.33 1.80 21.03
N LEU A 406 -14.27 1.70 20.09
CA LEU A 406 -15.25 0.61 20.09
C LEU A 406 -15.20 -0.17 18.78
N TRP A 407 -15.31 -1.48 18.86
CA TRP A 407 -15.34 -2.37 17.71
C TRP A 407 -16.76 -2.52 17.14
N TYR A 408 -16.86 -2.64 15.82
CA TYR A 408 -18.10 -2.93 15.09
C TYR A 408 -17.85 -3.91 13.95
N ASN A 409 -18.81 -4.80 13.69
CA ASN A 409 -18.90 -5.53 12.45
C ASN A 409 -19.31 -4.56 11.32
N SER A 410 -18.66 -4.60 10.17
CA SER A 410 -18.94 -3.70 9.04
C SER A 410 -20.33 -3.88 8.46
N ASN A 411 -20.92 -5.04 8.62
CA ASN A 411 -22.04 -5.52 7.85
C ASN A 411 -23.03 -6.35 8.65
N GLY A 412 -23.88 -7.10 7.98
CA GLY A 412 -24.86 -8.02 8.56
C GLY A 412 -25.17 -9.22 7.68
N PHE A 413 -24.82 -9.24 6.39
CA PHE A 413 -25.13 -10.30 5.43
C PHE A 413 -23.91 -10.70 4.57
N GLU A 414 -22.83 -9.96 4.60
CA GLU A 414 -21.63 -10.21 3.78
C GLU A 414 -20.77 -11.34 4.34
N ASN A 415 -20.95 -11.69 5.61
CA ASN A 415 -20.28 -12.81 6.28
C ASN A 415 -21.15 -13.38 7.40
N ASP A 416 -20.74 -14.49 8.02
CA ASP A 416 -21.43 -15.16 9.12
C ASP A 416 -20.75 -14.91 10.47
N ALA A 417 -19.73 -14.03 10.56
CA ALA A 417 -19.05 -13.71 11.82
C ALA A 417 -20.05 -13.31 12.91
N PRO A 418 -20.07 -14.01 14.07
CA PRO A 418 -21.08 -13.82 15.09
C PRO A 418 -20.88 -12.56 15.93
N GLN A 419 -19.71 -11.95 15.90
CA GLN A 419 -19.39 -10.78 16.72
C GLN A 419 -20.28 -9.59 16.40
N THR A 420 -20.81 -9.00 17.45
CA THR A 420 -21.69 -7.83 17.41
C THR A 420 -20.94 -6.59 17.94
N PRO A 421 -21.41 -5.35 17.69
CA PRO A 421 -22.64 -4.95 16.98
C PRO A 421 -22.62 -5.27 15.49
N ARG A 422 -23.67 -5.90 14.99
CA ARG A 422 -23.92 -6.17 13.57
C ARG A 422 -25.07 -5.33 13.05
N GLN A 423 -25.18 -5.16 11.72
CA GLN A 423 -26.25 -4.42 11.04
C GLN A 423 -26.36 -2.95 11.52
N VAL A 424 -25.25 -2.41 11.99
CA VAL A 424 -25.13 -1.00 12.39
C VAL A 424 -24.35 -0.21 11.34
N MET A 425 -23.13 -0.64 11.04
CA MET A 425 -22.23 0.13 10.15
C MET A 425 -22.70 0.13 8.69
N ASN A 426 -23.35 -0.92 8.21
CA ASN A 426 -23.94 -1.00 6.88
C ASN A 426 -25.28 -0.25 6.72
N ASN A 427 -25.88 0.23 7.82
CA ASN A 427 -27.13 0.98 7.82
C ASN A 427 -26.88 2.43 8.25
N SER A 428 -27.10 3.38 7.36
CA SER A 428 -26.78 4.79 7.60
C SER A 428 -27.52 5.40 8.81
N ILE A 429 -28.77 5.01 9.07
CA ILE A 429 -29.55 5.53 10.21
C ILE A 429 -29.00 4.95 11.52
N ALA A 430 -28.80 3.63 11.57
CA ALA A 430 -28.25 2.96 12.75
C ALA A 430 -26.83 3.48 13.05
N ARG A 431 -25.97 3.55 12.02
CA ARG A 431 -24.59 4.05 12.12
C ARG A 431 -24.54 5.46 12.70
N LYS A 432 -25.28 6.40 12.14
CA LYS A 432 -25.31 7.79 12.62
C LYS A 432 -25.88 7.92 14.04
N ARG A 433 -26.87 7.12 14.40
CA ARG A 433 -27.40 7.08 15.77
C ARG A 433 -26.31 6.63 16.76
N ASP A 434 -25.59 5.56 16.44
CA ASP A 434 -24.55 5.05 17.33
C ASP A 434 -23.33 6.01 17.37
N MET A 435 -22.93 6.62 16.24
CA MET A 435 -21.88 7.62 16.20
C MET A 435 -22.24 8.89 16.99
N ALA A 436 -23.50 9.32 16.95
CA ALA A 436 -23.97 10.43 17.79
C ALA A 436 -23.89 10.09 19.28
N TRP A 437 -24.26 8.86 19.67
CA TRP A 437 -24.11 8.37 21.04
C TRP A 437 -22.62 8.29 21.43
N MET A 438 -21.75 7.73 20.61
CA MET A 438 -20.31 7.65 20.86
C MET A 438 -19.69 9.06 21.08
N LYS A 439 -20.03 10.03 20.23
CA LYS A 439 -19.61 11.44 20.41
C LYS A 439 -20.06 11.98 21.76
N LYS A 440 -21.32 11.74 22.15
CA LYS A 440 -21.90 12.21 23.41
C LYS A 440 -21.15 11.66 24.62
N ILE A 441 -20.72 10.41 24.59
CA ILE A 441 -20.02 9.78 25.72
C ILE A 441 -18.50 9.91 25.67
N GLY A 442 -17.93 10.51 24.61
CA GLY A 442 -16.50 10.83 24.49
C GLY A 442 -15.63 9.70 23.95
N VAL A 443 -16.19 8.74 23.21
CA VAL A 443 -15.46 7.77 22.39
C VAL A 443 -14.66 8.52 21.32
N CYS A 444 -13.41 8.12 21.07
CA CYS A 444 -12.54 8.81 20.14
C CYS A 444 -12.41 8.13 18.77
N GLY A 445 -12.75 6.86 18.65
CA GLY A 445 -12.61 6.13 17.40
C GLY A 445 -13.34 4.79 17.39
N ILE A 446 -13.35 4.18 16.22
CA ILE A 446 -13.94 2.86 15.98
C ILE A 446 -12.96 1.95 15.22
N LYS A 447 -12.99 0.66 15.56
CA LYS A 447 -12.46 -0.43 14.75
C LYS A 447 -13.62 -1.08 14.02
N VAL A 448 -13.59 -1.13 12.69
CA VAL A 448 -14.65 -1.76 11.90
C VAL A 448 -14.07 -2.93 11.12
N ASP A 449 -14.71 -4.10 11.23
CA ASP A 449 -14.15 -5.39 10.86
C ASP A 449 -15.03 -6.17 9.87
N PHE A 450 -14.46 -7.17 9.18
CA PHE A 450 -15.12 -8.18 8.36
C PHE A 450 -15.79 -7.68 7.07
N PHE A 451 -15.09 -6.89 6.28
CA PHE A 451 -15.59 -6.42 4.97
C PHE A 451 -15.62 -7.55 3.92
N GLY A 452 -16.54 -7.45 2.98
CA GLY A 452 -16.86 -8.51 2.01
C GLY A 452 -16.00 -8.53 0.73
N GLY A 453 -14.85 -7.84 0.67
CA GLY A 453 -13.98 -7.80 -0.51
C GLY A 453 -13.85 -6.42 -1.14
N ASP A 454 -13.63 -6.36 -2.46
CA ASP A 454 -13.21 -5.15 -3.18
C ASP A 454 -14.23 -4.59 -4.17
N LYS A 455 -15.47 -5.11 -4.20
CA LYS A 455 -16.51 -4.57 -5.07
C LYS A 455 -16.80 -3.10 -4.77
N GLN A 456 -17.34 -2.39 -5.74
CA GLN A 456 -17.64 -0.96 -5.61
C GLN A 456 -18.61 -0.67 -4.45
N GLU A 457 -19.53 -1.58 -4.18
CA GLU A 457 -20.44 -1.50 -3.03
C GLU A 457 -19.69 -1.54 -1.69
N THR A 458 -18.63 -2.37 -1.60
CA THR A 458 -17.78 -2.42 -0.42
C THR A 458 -16.95 -1.14 -0.29
N MET A 459 -16.38 -0.62 -1.39
CA MET A 459 -15.68 0.67 -1.38
C MET A 459 -16.59 1.82 -0.96
N LYS A 460 -17.87 1.77 -1.38
CA LYS A 460 -18.88 2.72 -0.93
C LYS A 460 -19.12 2.62 0.58
N LEU A 461 -19.17 1.43 1.13
CA LEU A 461 -19.33 1.24 2.58
C LEU A 461 -18.16 1.83 3.38
N TYR A 462 -16.91 1.63 2.93
CA TYR A 462 -15.74 2.26 3.55
C TYR A 462 -15.86 3.79 3.57
N GLU A 463 -16.20 4.41 2.44
CA GLU A 463 -16.35 5.87 2.34
C GLU A 463 -17.53 6.38 3.17
N ASP A 464 -18.67 5.68 3.16
CA ASP A 464 -19.85 6.03 3.97
C ASP A 464 -19.51 6.01 5.48
N ILE A 465 -18.77 5.01 5.94
CA ILE A 465 -18.34 4.91 7.35
C ILE A 465 -17.38 6.04 7.69
N LEU A 466 -16.36 6.28 6.85
CA LEU A 466 -15.38 7.34 7.06
C LEU A 466 -16.02 8.72 7.08
N SER A 467 -16.88 9.01 6.11
CA SER A 467 -17.57 10.30 6.02
C SER A 467 -18.47 10.55 7.23
N ASP A 468 -19.30 9.57 7.59
CA ASP A 468 -20.18 9.69 8.76
C ASP A 468 -19.36 9.80 10.05
N ALA A 469 -18.31 9.00 10.23
CA ALA A 469 -17.43 9.07 11.39
C ALA A 469 -16.75 10.45 11.52
N ASN A 470 -16.35 11.06 10.40
CA ASN A 470 -15.81 12.42 10.42
C ASN A 470 -16.83 13.45 10.95
N ASP A 471 -18.11 13.36 10.57
CA ASP A 471 -19.15 14.27 11.08
C ASP A 471 -19.30 14.21 12.61
N TYR A 472 -18.97 13.07 13.19
CA TYR A 472 -19.03 12.86 14.65
C TYR A 472 -17.69 12.98 15.37
N GLY A 473 -16.57 13.21 14.63
CA GLY A 473 -15.24 13.38 15.20
C GLY A 473 -14.61 12.07 15.67
N LEU A 474 -14.87 10.97 14.95
CA LEU A 474 -14.34 9.63 15.24
C LEU A 474 -13.25 9.24 14.27
N GLU A 475 -12.15 8.71 14.78
CA GLU A 475 -11.11 8.04 14.01
C GLU A 475 -11.54 6.62 13.64
N VAL A 476 -11.04 6.10 12.50
CA VAL A 476 -11.46 4.79 11.99
C VAL A 476 -10.25 3.92 11.67
N ILE A 477 -10.24 2.71 12.25
CA ILE A 477 -9.35 1.60 11.92
C ILE A 477 -10.18 0.51 11.24
N PHE A 478 -9.67 -0.07 10.14
CA PHE A 478 -10.31 -1.19 9.46
C PHE A 478 -9.55 -2.49 9.66
N HIS A 479 -10.28 -3.57 9.97
CA HIS A 479 -9.80 -4.94 10.02
C HIS A 479 -10.63 -5.85 9.10
N GLY A 480 -10.20 -7.10 8.88
CA GLY A 480 -10.85 -7.97 7.92
C GLY A 480 -11.16 -7.26 6.59
N CYS A 481 -10.21 -6.55 6.05
CA CYS A 481 -10.44 -5.46 5.11
C CYS A 481 -9.51 -5.48 3.91
N THR A 482 -9.75 -4.58 2.97
CA THR A 482 -8.84 -4.28 1.87
C THR A 482 -7.68 -3.37 2.30
N MET A 483 -6.60 -3.31 1.50
CA MET A 483 -5.52 -2.36 1.73
C MET A 483 -5.99 -0.90 1.53
N PRO A 484 -5.41 0.09 2.21
CA PRO A 484 -5.66 1.50 1.94
C PRO A 484 -5.04 1.90 0.59
N ARG A 485 -5.70 2.84 -0.07
CA ARG A 485 -5.33 3.29 -1.42
C ARG A 485 -5.20 4.81 -1.46
N GLY A 486 -4.27 5.33 -0.65
CA GLY A 486 -4.06 6.77 -0.45
C GLY A 486 -5.06 7.39 0.53
N TRP A 487 -5.75 6.54 1.31
CA TRP A 487 -6.83 6.96 2.23
C TRP A 487 -6.33 7.86 3.34
N GLU A 488 -5.08 7.75 3.76
CA GLU A 488 -4.44 8.61 4.75
C GLU A 488 -4.46 10.11 4.36
N ARG A 489 -4.48 10.39 3.04
CA ARG A 489 -4.62 11.76 2.52
C ARG A 489 -6.04 12.09 2.08
N MET A 490 -6.79 11.09 1.60
CA MET A 490 -8.15 11.29 1.09
C MET A 490 -9.16 11.53 2.21
N TYR A 491 -8.98 10.87 3.36
CA TYR A 491 -9.91 10.87 4.48
C TYR A 491 -9.21 11.28 5.77
N PRO A 492 -9.52 12.45 6.35
CA PRO A 492 -8.75 13.00 7.47
C PRO A 492 -8.86 12.20 8.77
N ASN A 493 -9.88 11.37 8.91
CA ASN A 493 -10.14 10.52 10.07
C ASN A 493 -9.80 9.03 9.84
N TYR A 494 -9.29 8.67 8.65
CA TYR A 494 -8.74 7.35 8.41
C TYR A 494 -7.39 7.19 9.10
N VAL A 495 -7.21 6.10 9.84
CA VAL A 495 -5.99 5.83 10.62
C VAL A 495 -5.16 4.74 9.99
N ALA A 496 -5.72 3.54 9.90
CA ALA A 496 -5.01 2.37 9.41
C ALA A 496 -5.98 1.26 8.97
N SER A 497 -5.43 0.32 8.22
CA SER A 497 -6.07 -0.97 7.93
C SER A 497 -5.11 -2.10 8.32
N GLU A 498 -5.67 -3.26 8.68
CA GLU A 498 -4.92 -4.50 8.80
C GLU A 498 -4.45 -4.96 7.42
N ALA A 499 -5.30 -5.60 6.65
CA ALA A 499 -5.07 -6.05 5.26
C ALA A 499 -3.74 -6.80 5.04
N ALA A 500 -3.34 -7.62 6.00
CA ALA A 500 -2.19 -8.52 5.98
C ALA A 500 -2.26 -9.47 7.18
N LEU A 501 -1.47 -10.54 7.19
CA LEU A 501 -1.25 -11.31 8.40
C LEU A 501 -0.60 -10.43 9.46
N ALA A 502 -1.30 -10.24 10.57
CA ALA A 502 -0.92 -9.36 11.67
C ALA A 502 -0.43 -10.17 12.90
N SER A 503 0.11 -9.50 13.92
CA SER A 503 0.60 -10.17 15.14
C SER A 503 -0.52 -10.88 15.93
N GLU A 504 -1.80 -10.56 15.72
CA GLU A 504 -2.91 -11.32 16.33
C GLU A 504 -2.91 -12.80 15.92
N ASN A 505 -2.40 -13.12 14.74
CA ASN A 505 -2.29 -14.51 14.27
C ASN A 505 -1.35 -15.35 15.14
N VAL A 506 -0.41 -14.71 15.84
CA VAL A 506 0.49 -15.37 16.81
C VAL A 506 -0.31 -16.07 17.92
N TYR A 507 -1.44 -15.50 18.34
CA TYR A 507 -2.30 -16.12 19.35
C TYR A 507 -2.94 -17.43 18.88
N PHE A 508 -3.31 -17.54 17.61
CA PHE A 508 -4.12 -18.66 17.13
C PHE A 508 -3.34 -19.97 17.07
N THR A 509 -2.11 -19.96 16.58
CA THR A 509 -1.33 -21.19 16.39
C THR A 509 0.18 -21.02 16.66
N ASP A 510 0.82 -22.10 17.05
CA ASP A 510 2.30 -22.19 17.13
C ASP A 510 2.97 -21.97 15.77
N TYR A 511 2.28 -22.33 14.68
CA TYR A 511 2.76 -22.08 13.31
C TYR A 511 2.89 -20.57 13.04
N HIS A 512 1.85 -19.79 13.28
CA HIS A 512 1.88 -18.35 13.08
C HIS A 512 2.85 -17.65 14.03
N ALA A 513 2.97 -18.12 15.28
CA ALA A 513 3.97 -17.61 16.21
C ALA A 513 5.41 -17.79 15.69
N LYS A 514 5.69 -18.87 14.97
CA LYS A 514 6.99 -19.09 14.31
C LYS A 514 7.18 -18.26 13.06
N LYS A 515 6.08 -17.83 12.42
CA LYS A 515 6.08 -17.05 11.18
C LYS A 515 6.07 -15.53 11.41
N GLU A 516 5.80 -15.06 12.60
CA GLU A 516 5.70 -13.64 12.91
C GLU A 516 6.90 -12.82 12.40
N ALA A 517 8.12 -13.26 12.68
CA ALA A 517 9.30 -12.56 12.22
C ALA A 517 9.42 -12.48 10.70
N PHE A 518 9.00 -13.54 9.99
CA PHE A 518 8.93 -13.58 8.52
C PHE A 518 7.96 -12.50 8.00
N GLU A 519 6.75 -12.43 8.56
CA GLU A 519 5.74 -11.45 8.14
C GLU A 519 6.17 -10.02 8.49
N MET A 520 6.66 -9.78 9.71
CA MET A 520 7.06 -8.43 10.13
C MET A 520 8.27 -7.89 9.35
N THR A 521 9.12 -8.76 8.79
CA THR A 521 10.21 -8.34 7.90
C THR A 521 9.81 -8.26 6.42
N MET A 522 8.58 -8.62 6.07
CA MET A 522 8.00 -8.42 4.73
C MET A 522 7.26 -7.08 4.61
N HIS A 523 6.47 -6.72 5.62
CA HIS A 523 5.54 -5.59 5.57
C HIS A 523 6.17 -4.23 5.26
N PRO A 524 7.36 -3.85 5.72
CA PRO A 524 8.00 -2.58 5.35
C PRO A 524 8.24 -2.43 3.84
N PHE A 525 8.34 -3.54 3.10
CA PHE A 525 8.62 -3.58 1.66
C PHE A 525 7.36 -3.80 0.80
N SER A 526 6.22 -4.07 1.42
CA SER A 526 4.97 -4.38 0.75
C SER A 526 3.81 -3.57 1.37
N ARG A 527 3.02 -4.18 2.22
CA ARG A 527 1.78 -3.63 2.79
C ARG A 527 1.97 -2.24 3.42
N ASN A 528 2.98 -2.06 4.24
CA ASN A 528 3.27 -0.77 4.90
C ASN A 528 4.03 0.22 4.00
N ALA A 529 4.57 -0.22 2.87
CA ALA A 529 5.17 0.66 1.86
C ALA A 529 4.14 1.58 1.20
N VAL A 530 2.87 1.15 1.08
CA VAL A 530 1.81 1.88 0.37
C VAL A 530 0.76 2.52 1.26
N GLY A 531 0.74 2.19 2.57
CA GLY A 531 -0.25 2.75 3.48
C GLY A 531 -0.03 2.37 4.93
N SER A 532 -0.74 3.04 5.85
CA SER A 532 -0.71 2.76 7.28
C SER A 532 -1.20 1.35 7.59
N PHE A 533 -0.58 0.73 8.57
CA PHE A 533 -0.75 -0.67 8.88
C PHE A 533 -1.02 -0.87 10.38
N ASP A 534 -2.20 -1.38 10.70
CA ASP A 534 -2.51 -1.85 12.05
C ASP A 534 -2.16 -3.34 12.14
N TRP A 535 -0.95 -3.63 12.62
CA TRP A 535 -0.40 -4.99 12.64
C TRP A 535 -0.77 -5.80 13.89
N GLY A 536 -1.79 -5.39 14.65
CA GLY A 536 -2.21 -6.02 15.90
C GLY A 536 -1.42 -5.55 17.12
N GLY A 537 -0.22 -4.96 16.93
CA GLY A 537 0.52 -4.22 17.93
C GLY A 537 1.77 -4.91 18.47
N VAL A 538 2.45 -4.15 19.33
CA VAL A 538 3.63 -4.60 20.08
C VAL A 538 3.19 -5.57 21.18
N MET A 539 3.68 -6.80 21.18
CA MET A 539 3.24 -7.86 22.09
C MET A 539 4.36 -8.23 23.07
N MET A 540 4.16 -7.93 24.36
CA MET A 540 5.20 -8.23 25.38
C MET A 540 4.97 -9.56 26.12
N ASN A 541 3.79 -10.19 26.01
CA ASN A 541 3.57 -11.52 26.55
C ASN A 541 4.48 -12.56 25.88
N LYS A 542 5.07 -13.44 26.68
CA LYS A 542 5.95 -14.53 26.23
C LYS A 542 5.18 -15.80 25.87
N TYR A 543 3.99 -15.96 26.43
CA TYR A 543 3.06 -17.05 26.15
C TYR A 543 1.70 -16.49 25.74
N MET A 544 1.05 -17.20 24.85
CA MET A 544 -0.26 -16.81 24.29
C MET A 544 -1.40 -17.20 25.25
N SER A 545 -1.30 -16.74 26.47
CA SER A 545 -2.26 -17.02 27.53
C SER A 545 -2.40 -15.86 28.51
N ARG A 546 -3.55 -15.78 29.18
CA ARG A 546 -3.86 -14.73 30.16
C ARG A 546 -2.87 -14.69 31.34
N ASP A 547 -2.37 -15.86 31.76
CA ASP A 547 -1.40 -16.01 32.84
C ASP A 547 0.06 -15.84 32.38
N ASN A 548 0.29 -15.60 31.09
CA ASN A 548 1.61 -15.52 30.45
C ASN A 548 2.52 -16.73 30.75
N LYS A 549 1.95 -17.95 30.95
CA LYS A 549 2.67 -19.16 31.33
C LYS A 549 2.26 -20.43 30.60
N SER A 550 1.10 -20.39 29.92
CA SER A 550 0.49 -21.55 29.26
C SER A 550 0.28 -21.29 27.76
N ARG A 551 -0.21 -22.31 27.01
CA ARG A 551 -0.29 -22.35 25.55
C ARG A 551 1.10 -22.31 24.90
N HIS A 552 1.16 -21.96 23.60
CA HIS A 552 2.43 -21.82 22.89
C HIS A 552 3.11 -20.47 23.21
N GLN A 553 4.38 -20.39 22.91
CA GLN A 553 5.18 -19.18 23.16
C GLN A 553 5.26 -18.28 21.93
N ARG A 554 5.52 -17.00 22.14
CA ARG A 554 6.08 -16.10 21.14
C ARG A 554 7.54 -16.50 20.87
N PHE A 555 8.00 -16.47 19.63
CA PHE A 555 9.38 -16.83 19.25
C PHE A 555 10.28 -15.63 19.05
N THR A 556 9.74 -14.46 18.80
CA THR A 556 10.45 -13.18 18.73
C THR A 556 10.93 -12.68 20.08
N SER A 557 11.94 -11.83 20.12
CA SER A 557 12.42 -11.21 21.36
C SER A 557 11.58 -9.99 21.76
N ASP A 558 11.76 -9.52 23.01
CA ASP A 558 11.13 -8.28 23.46
C ASP A 558 11.61 -7.08 22.64
N VAL A 559 12.91 -7.01 22.29
CA VAL A 559 13.45 -5.93 21.46
C VAL A 559 12.95 -6.04 19.99
N PHE A 560 12.68 -7.26 19.51
CA PHE A 560 12.00 -7.43 18.20
C PHE A 560 10.63 -6.75 18.24
N GLU A 561 9.81 -7.05 19.24
CA GLU A 561 8.48 -6.46 19.38
C GLU A 561 8.54 -4.93 19.48
N MET A 562 9.43 -4.41 20.33
CA MET A 562 9.63 -2.96 20.44
C MET A 562 10.02 -2.33 19.10
N ALA A 563 10.89 -2.98 18.33
CA ALA A 563 11.34 -2.48 17.02
C ALA A 563 10.21 -2.46 15.97
N THR A 564 9.15 -3.29 16.10
CA THR A 564 8.00 -3.26 15.20
C THR A 564 7.28 -1.91 15.24
N ALA A 565 7.26 -1.21 16.38
CA ALA A 565 6.71 0.14 16.51
C ALA A 565 7.44 1.19 15.63
N ILE A 566 8.63 0.87 15.13
CA ILE A 566 9.40 1.74 14.23
C ILE A 566 9.37 1.20 12.79
N THR A 567 9.54 -0.11 12.60
CA THR A 567 9.57 -0.71 11.25
C THR A 567 8.19 -0.67 10.59
N ASN A 568 7.12 -0.90 11.36
CA ASN A 568 5.75 -0.71 10.93
C ASN A 568 5.23 0.68 11.28
N GLN A 569 4.14 1.12 10.66
CA GLN A 569 3.60 2.45 10.89
C GLN A 569 2.09 2.50 10.83
N SER A 570 1.52 3.06 11.90
CA SER A 570 0.21 3.67 11.99
C SER A 570 0.31 4.90 12.89
N CYS A 571 -0.50 5.94 12.68
CA CYS A 571 -0.50 7.10 13.60
C CYS A 571 -1.28 6.81 14.89
N VAL A 572 -2.05 5.72 14.94
CA VAL A 572 -2.69 5.19 16.16
C VAL A 572 -2.24 3.75 16.33
N ASN A 573 -1.28 3.52 17.21
CA ASN A 573 -0.63 2.21 17.37
C ASN A 573 -1.15 1.44 18.56
N CYS A 574 -1.40 0.14 18.37
CA CYS A 574 -1.56 -0.79 19.46
C CYS A 574 -0.23 -1.07 20.16
N VAL A 575 -0.17 -0.84 21.48
CA VAL A 575 0.88 -1.36 22.36
C VAL A 575 0.19 -2.28 23.35
N CYS A 576 0.21 -3.56 23.04
CA CYS A 576 -0.64 -4.55 23.66
C CYS A 576 -0.03 -5.01 25.01
N LEU A 577 -0.15 -4.16 26.04
CA LEU A 577 0.25 -4.46 27.41
C LEU A 577 -0.95 -4.91 28.23
N TYR A 578 -0.66 -5.84 29.12
CA TYR A 578 -1.61 -6.42 30.08
C TYR A 578 -1.15 -6.14 31.51
N PRO A 579 -2.02 -6.30 32.53
CA PRO A 579 -1.61 -6.09 33.92
C PRO A 579 -0.34 -6.84 34.34
N ASN A 580 -0.16 -8.09 33.88
CA ASN A 580 1.05 -8.87 34.17
C ASN A 580 2.32 -8.24 33.57
N ASN A 581 2.22 -7.54 32.45
CA ASN A 581 3.40 -6.92 31.82
C ASN A 581 3.97 -5.78 32.66
N LEU A 582 3.17 -5.12 33.47
CA LEU A 582 3.65 -4.11 34.40
C LEU A 582 4.57 -4.69 35.49
N GLU A 583 4.53 -6.02 35.72
CA GLU A 583 5.32 -6.75 36.71
C GLU A 583 6.44 -7.58 36.08
N ASP A 584 6.18 -8.22 34.89
CA ASP A 584 7.10 -9.22 34.32
C ASP A 584 7.99 -8.66 33.19
N VAL A 585 7.70 -7.44 32.66
CA VAL A 585 8.53 -6.74 31.66
C VAL A 585 9.52 -5.81 32.39
N PRO A 586 10.81 -5.77 31.98
CA PRO A 586 11.78 -4.84 32.56
C PRO A 586 11.31 -3.38 32.50
N GLN A 587 11.47 -2.65 33.60
CA GLN A 587 10.97 -1.26 33.71
C GLN A 587 11.48 -0.35 32.58
N TRP A 588 12.72 -0.50 32.12
CA TRP A 588 13.27 0.32 31.06
C TRP A 588 12.61 0.05 29.68
N GLU A 589 12.08 -1.16 29.45
CA GLU A 589 11.28 -1.47 28.26
C GLU A 589 9.90 -0.79 28.33
N LEU A 590 9.26 -0.86 29.49
CA LEU A 590 8.01 -0.15 29.75
C LEU A 590 8.19 1.36 29.59
N ASP A 591 9.29 1.93 30.09
CA ASP A 591 9.62 3.35 29.96
C ASP A 591 9.84 3.73 28.50
N TRP A 592 10.48 2.87 27.70
CA TRP A 592 10.66 3.08 26.28
C TRP A 592 9.31 3.01 25.52
N LEU A 593 8.49 1.98 25.79
CA LEU A 593 7.15 1.83 25.21
C LEU A 593 6.22 3.00 25.57
N LYS A 594 6.41 3.57 26.76
CA LYS A 594 5.72 4.81 27.16
C LYS A 594 6.17 6.02 26.38
N ALA A 595 7.40 6.04 25.86
CA ALA A 595 8.01 7.17 25.17
C ALA A 595 8.00 7.07 23.65
N VAL A 596 7.68 5.88 23.07
CA VAL A 596 7.69 5.67 21.63
C VAL A 596 6.63 6.52 20.93
N PRO A 597 7.01 7.31 19.89
CA PRO A 597 6.05 8.09 19.12
C PRO A 597 5.30 7.22 18.11
N THR A 598 4.12 7.69 17.70
CA THR A 598 3.32 7.07 16.65
C THR A 598 3.21 7.93 15.38
N ALA A 599 3.46 9.23 15.51
CA ALA A 599 3.50 10.16 14.38
C ALA A 599 4.94 10.46 13.96
N TRP A 600 5.19 10.39 12.67
CA TRP A 600 6.51 10.51 12.07
C TRP A 600 6.52 11.63 11.01
N GLU A 601 7.63 12.37 10.93
CA GLU A 601 7.80 13.42 9.92
C GLU A 601 8.77 13.06 8.79
N ASP A 602 9.55 11.98 8.96
CA ASP A 602 10.40 11.43 7.90
C ASP A 602 10.68 9.93 8.11
N VAL A 603 11.01 9.24 7.03
CA VAL A 603 11.38 7.81 7.01
C VAL A 603 12.59 7.60 6.12
N LYS A 604 13.51 6.73 6.56
CA LYS A 604 14.68 6.29 5.82
C LYS A 604 14.84 4.78 5.87
N PHE A 605 15.02 4.17 4.72
CA PHE A 605 15.49 2.79 4.63
C PHE A 605 16.97 2.73 4.97
N ILE A 606 17.37 1.82 5.85
CA ILE A 606 18.76 1.65 6.25
C ILE A 606 19.36 0.36 5.66
N ALA A 607 18.68 -0.76 5.85
CA ALA A 607 19.09 -2.06 5.31
C ALA A 607 17.91 -3.04 5.32
N GLY A 608 17.91 -4.03 4.44
CA GLY A 608 16.87 -5.05 4.47
C GLY A 608 16.85 -5.97 3.26
N TYR A 609 16.23 -7.12 3.45
CA TYR A 609 15.77 -8.02 2.41
C TYR A 609 14.44 -8.61 2.84
N PRO A 610 13.39 -8.57 2.03
CA PRO A 610 12.05 -9.02 2.40
C PRO A 610 12.06 -10.43 2.97
N THR A 611 11.30 -10.64 4.04
CA THR A 611 11.19 -11.91 4.81
C THR A 611 12.44 -12.36 5.57
N GLN A 612 13.55 -11.63 5.48
CA GLN A 612 14.79 -11.98 6.17
C GLN A 612 15.15 -10.97 7.26
N TYR A 613 15.22 -9.69 6.91
CA TYR A 613 15.49 -8.63 7.89
C TYR A 613 15.07 -7.27 7.34
N ALA A 614 14.78 -6.35 8.25
CA ALA A 614 14.45 -4.97 7.91
C ALA A 614 15.05 -4.02 8.95
N VAL A 615 15.69 -2.94 8.50
CA VAL A 615 16.18 -1.85 9.34
C VAL A 615 15.67 -0.54 8.75
N VAL A 616 14.85 0.17 9.52
CA VAL A 616 14.19 1.41 9.11
C VAL A 616 14.43 2.48 10.17
N ALA A 617 14.73 3.70 9.74
CA ALA A 617 14.81 4.87 10.60
C ALA A 617 13.60 5.77 10.37
N ARG A 618 13.04 6.32 11.44
CA ARG A 618 11.94 7.29 11.40
C ARG A 618 12.25 8.48 12.30
N LYS A 619 11.88 9.67 11.86
CA LYS A 619 11.99 10.90 12.63
C LYS A 619 10.66 11.23 13.26
N ALA A 620 10.64 11.34 14.60
CA ALA A 620 9.41 11.68 15.32
C ALA A 620 8.90 13.07 14.94
N SER A 621 7.59 13.18 14.71
CA SER A 621 6.97 14.44 14.35
C SER A 621 7.13 15.48 15.45
N SER A 622 7.51 16.69 15.07
CA SER A 622 7.54 17.87 15.93
C SER A 622 6.23 18.66 15.90
N ALA A 623 5.35 18.37 14.94
CA ALA A 623 4.06 19.03 14.79
C ALA A 623 2.93 18.24 15.46
N ASN A 624 1.92 18.96 15.96
CA ASN A 624 0.61 18.43 16.37
C ASN A 624 0.54 17.39 17.50
N GLY A 625 1.31 17.58 18.57
CA GLY A 625 1.03 16.87 19.82
C GLY A 625 1.31 15.38 19.70
N SER A 626 2.53 15.05 19.23
CA SER A 626 3.09 13.72 19.47
C SER A 626 2.81 13.33 20.92
N THR A 627 2.23 12.16 21.13
CA THR A 627 1.95 11.57 22.43
C THR A 627 3.21 11.50 23.31
N ALA A 628 4.38 11.51 22.70
CA ALA A 628 5.68 11.55 23.34
C ALA A 628 6.42 12.87 23.06
N GLN A 629 5.97 13.99 23.67
CA GLN A 629 6.57 15.32 23.50
C GLN A 629 8.10 15.37 23.68
N LYS A 630 8.66 14.49 24.53
CA LYS A 630 10.11 14.37 24.72
C LYS A 630 10.87 13.77 23.51
N SER A 631 10.17 13.17 22.58
CA SER A 631 10.74 12.51 21.40
C SER A 631 10.67 13.37 20.14
N ASN A 632 10.06 14.56 20.19
CA ASN A 632 9.86 15.44 19.03
C ASN A 632 11.17 15.73 18.29
N GLY A 633 11.19 15.49 16.98
CA GLY A 633 12.35 15.73 16.12
C GLY A 633 13.50 14.74 16.28
N LYS A 634 13.39 13.74 17.16
CA LYS A 634 14.40 12.69 17.32
C LYS A 634 14.24 11.60 16.26
N TRP A 635 15.37 11.01 15.89
CA TRP A 635 15.39 9.82 15.07
C TRP A 635 15.35 8.56 15.92
N PHE A 636 14.63 7.56 15.42
CA PHE A 636 14.54 6.20 15.94
C PHE A 636 14.89 5.23 14.82
N VAL A 637 15.68 4.20 15.12
CA VAL A 637 16.00 3.12 14.20
C VAL A 637 15.49 1.82 14.78
N GLY A 638 14.60 1.15 14.06
CA GLY A 638 14.15 -0.20 14.36
C GLY A 638 14.78 -1.20 13.41
N GLY A 639 15.27 -2.33 13.94
CA GLY A 639 15.79 -3.39 13.11
C GLY A 639 15.30 -4.76 13.58
N LEU A 640 14.90 -5.60 12.62
CA LEU A 640 14.33 -6.94 12.82
C LEU A 640 15.17 -7.97 12.08
N ASN A 641 15.37 -9.16 12.67
CA ASN A 641 16.02 -10.30 12.04
C ASN A 641 15.11 -11.54 12.12
N ALA A 642 14.60 -11.99 10.98
CA ALA A 642 13.78 -13.19 10.85
C ALA A 642 14.58 -14.45 10.51
N THR A 643 15.91 -14.36 10.41
CA THR A 643 16.75 -15.51 10.09
C THR A 643 17.08 -16.32 11.35
N ASP A 644 17.53 -17.55 11.15
CA ASP A 644 17.96 -18.48 12.21
C ASP A 644 19.38 -18.22 12.74
N LYS A 645 20.06 -17.16 12.24
CA LYS A 645 21.45 -16.83 12.56
C LYS A 645 21.59 -15.38 13.04
N PRO A 646 22.60 -15.08 13.88
CA PRO A 646 22.93 -13.69 14.19
C PRO A 646 23.34 -12.94 12.92
N LEU A 647 22.76 -11.76 12.70
CA LEU A 647 23.02 -10.91 11.58
C LEU A 647 23.89 -9.73 12.01
N THR A 648 25.13 -9.65 11.49
CA THR A 648 26.01 -8.52 11.76
C THR A 648 26.01 -7.56 10.58
N LEU A 649 25.62 -6.31 10.83
CA LEU A 649 25.48 -5.24 9.82
C LEU A 649 26.37 -4.06 10.16
N THR A 650 26.86 -3.37 9.13
CA THR A 650 27.37 -2.00 9.24
C THR A 650 26.28 -1.07 8.73
N LEU A 651 25.63 -0.38 9.63
CA LEU A 651 24.53 0.54 9.32
C LEU A 651 25.09 1.91 8.94
N ASP A 652 24.42 2.59 7.99
CA ASP A 652 24.66 3.97 7.63
C ASP A 652 23.63 4.86 8.35
N LEU A 653 24.08 5.56 9.39
CA LEU A 653 23.26 6.35 10.31
C LEU A 653 23.74 7.80 10.36
N PRO A 654 23.65 8.55 9.25
CA PRO A 654 24.16 9.93 9.17
C PRO A 654 23.50 10.86 10.19
N MET A 655 22.25 10.57 10.61
CA MET A 655 21.52 11.33 11.64
C MET A 655 22.18 11.27 13.03
N PHE A 656 23.02 10.27 13.26
CA PHE A 656 23.78 10.05 14.51
C PHE A 656 25.28 10.21 14.36
N ALA A 657 25.78 10.71 13.22
CA ALA A 657 27.21 10.82 12.93
C ALA A 657 27.98 11.50 14.09
N GLY A 658 29.03 10.84 14.59
CA GLY A 658 29.89 11.31 15.67
C GLY A 658 29.27 11.27 17.08
N LYS A 659 28.05 10.76 17.25
CA LYS A 659 27.34 10.67 18.52
C LYS A 659 27.49 9.29 19.18
N THR A 660 27.25 9.26 20.47
CA THR A 660 26.97 8.04 21.23
C THR A 660 25.49 8.06 21.54
N VAL A 661 24.75 7.01 21.16
CA VAL A 661 23.29 6.90 21.24
C VAL A 661 22.88 5.68 22.06
N GLU A 662 21.66 5.67 22.54
CA GLU A 662 21.09 4.51 23.24
C GLU A 662 20.91 3.35 22.24
N TYR A 663 21.19 2.14 22.65
CA TYR A 663 21.12 0.95 21.83
C TYR A 663 20.51 -0.21 22.63
N LEU A 664 19.31 -0.58 22.24
CA LEU A 664 18.58 -1.71 22.80
C LEU A 664 18.80 -2.92 21.88
N THR A 665 19.12 -4.08 22.44
CA THR A 665 19.39 -5.30 21.68
C THR A 665 19.22 -6.53 22.57
N ASP A 666 19.28 -7.70 21.94
CA ASP A 666 19.21 -8.99 22.62
C ASP A 666 20.59 -9.58 22.86
N MET A 667 20.76 -10.22 24.01
CA MET A 667 21.93 -11.06 24.26
C MET A 667 21.77 -12.43 23.61
N PRO A 668 22.86 -13.07 23.16
CA PRO A 668 22.79 -14.46 22.71
C PRO A 668 22.18 -15.35 23.79
N LYS A 669 21.26 -16.24 23.43
CA LYS A 669 20.69 -17.21 24.38
C LYS A 669 21.78 -18.16 24.91
N LYS A 670 21.81 -18.36 26.22
CA LYS A 670 22.63 -19.41 26.83
C LYS A 670 21.96 -20.77 26.65
N LYS A 671 22.73 -21.82 26.74
CA LYS A 671 22.21 -23.20 26.66
C LYS A 671 21.08 -23.42 27.66
N GLY A 672 19.90 -23.79 27.21
CA GLY A 672 18.72 -24.05 28.03
C GLY A 672 17.78 -22.84 28.24
N GLU A 673 18.17 -21.63 27.85
CA GLU A 673 17.29 -20.46 27.91
C GLU A 673 16.24 -20.52 26.78
N LYS A 674 14.97 -20.34 27.12
CA LYS A 674 13.86 -20.30 26.18
C LYS A 674 13.75 -18.94 25.50
N PHE A 675 13.91 -17.87 26.28
CA PHE A 675 13.73 -16.49 25.83
C PHE A 675 15.06 -15.73 25.76
N PHE A 676 15.12 -14.69 24.99
CA PHE A 676 16.25 -13.77 24.97
C PHE A 676 16.24 -12.89 26.23
N THR A 677 17.41 -12.44 26.62
CA THR A 677 17.56 -11.35 27.58
C THR A 677 17.86 -10.07 26.84
N SER A 678 16.95 -9.12 26.94
CA SER A 678 17.13 -7.77 26.39
C SER A 678 18.14 -6.97 27.21
N VAL A 679 18.90 -6.11 26.54
CA VAL A 679 19.90 -5.25 27.19
C VAL A 679 19.92 -3.85 26.57
N LYS A 680 20.21 -2.88 27.43
CA LYS A 680 20.41 -1.49 27.08
C LYS A 680 21.90 -1.18 27.09
N LYS A 681 22.43 -0.65 26.00
CA LYS A 681 23.85 -0.33 25.78
C LYS A 681 24.01 1.05 25.17
N ASN A 682 25.24 1.51 25.06
CA ASN A 682 25.62 2.67 24.26
C ASN A 682 26.25 2.21 22.94
N LEU A 683 25.84 2.83 21.84
CA LEU A 683 26.41 2.62 20.50
C LEU A 683 27.14 3.89 20.06
N LYS A 684 28.42 3.77 19.79
CA LYS A 684 29.21 4.86 19.19
C LYS A 684 29.07 4.81 17.67
N VAL A 685 28.52 5.86 17.10
CA VAL A 685 28.44 6.04 15.65
C VAL A 685 29.67 6.83 15.19
N GLY A 686 30.35 6.35 14.16
CA GLY A 686 31.51 7.00 13.58
C GLY A 686 31.19 8.41 13.05
N LYS A 687 32.20 9.24 12.86
CA LYS A 687 32.01 10.56 12.21
C LYS A 687 31.53 10.45 10.76
N ASP A 688 31.77 9.29 10.15
CA ASP A 688 31.29 8.89 8.83
C ASP A 688 29.83 8.37 8.83
N GLY A 689 29.16 8.39 9.98
CA GLY A 689 27.81 7.86 10.16
C GLY A 689 27.73 6.33 10.28
N LYS A 690 28.85 5.61 10.27
CA LYS A 690 28.83 4.14 10.32
C LYS A 690 28.79 3.61 11.73
N ALA A 691 27.98 2.54 11.94
CA ALA A 691 27.95 1.79 13.20
C ALA A 691 27.77 0.30 12.90
N LYS A 692 28.52 -0.55 13.65
CA LYS A 692 28.41 -2.00 13.56
C LYS A 692 27.48 -2.52 14.64
N VAL A 693 26.45 -3.26 14.24
CA VAL A 693 25.46 -3.87 15.13
C VAL A 693 25.32 -5.36 14.84
N THR A 694 24.85 -6.12 15.82
CA THR A 694 24.48 -7.53 15.63
C THR A 694 23.07 -7.75 16.15
N ILE A 695 22.20 -8.28 15.30
CA ILE A 695 20.81 -8.61 15.62
C ILE A 695 20.72 -10.13 15.79
N GLN A 696 20.25 -10.61 16.94
CA GLN A 696 20.11 -12.04 17.22
C GLN A 696 19.04 -12.69 16.33
N PRO A 697 19.03 -14.03 16.15
CA PRO A 697 17.96 -14.73 15.44
C PRO A 697 16.61 -14.44 16.08
N MET A 698 15.58 -14.14 15.29
CA MET A 698 14.25 -13.71 15.78
C MET A 698 14.32 -12.54 16.79
N GLY A 699 15.39 -11.75 16.72
CA GLY A 699 15.68 -10.65 17.63
C GLY A 699 15.56 -9.29 16.94
N GLY A 700 15.69 -8.26 17.75
CA GLY A 700 15.59 -6.87 17.32
C GLY A 700 16.72 -5.96 17.79
N ILE A 701 16.75 -4.77 17.20
CA ILE A 701 17.50 -3.63 17.71
C ILE A 701 16.63 -2.38 17.69
N VAL A 702 16.86 -1.52 18.68
CA VAL A 702 16.35 -0.13 18.66
C VAL A 702 17.53 0.81 18.95
N ILE A 703 17.60 1.93 18.20
CA ILE A 703 18.60 2.99 18.40
C ILE A 703 17.87 4.32 18.43
N ASP A 704 18.10 5.16 19.47
CA ASP A 704 17.46 6.48 19.64
C ASP A 704 18.33 7.51 20.42
#